data_b77bcd2419696d294e1b5abeb92ed2d0
#
_entry.id   b77bcd2419696d294e1b5abeb92ed2d0
#
_cell.length_a   1.000
_cell.length_b   1.000
_cell.length_c   1.000
_cell.angle_alpha   90.00
_cell.angle_beta   90.00
_cell.angle_gamma   90.00
#
_symmetry.space_group_name_H-M   'P 1'
#
loop_
_entity.id
_entity.type
_entity.pdbx_description
1 polymer ?
#
loop_
_entity_poly.entity_id
_entity_poly.type
_entity_poly.pdbx_seq_one_letter_code
_entity_poly.pdbx_strand_id
1 'polypeptide(L)'
;MMLSFSPGMMARVFACLLAAESLIFATGPAQSRVAAGRAAFETNCAICHGADATGGERGPSLMGAGRSKAQILNTIRKGKAGGMPAFHLPPKEESAVVDFVYSLNAAAGSSRIAGNAAAGKAYFWGKGGCGNCHMIYGRGGVKGPDLTTPGGRLTLRRLEKALISPGETPGYQVVSVQLKDGSALRGFARNESSYDLQLQDFDGNFHFLRQDDIIHIERDKMPLMPAVHLSTSDLHNLLAYLSKPTPPEHPPEISLRGAVPGPGDWPTYNGQPGGNRYSTLDQINTGNISRLAPRWTFQLPGAQGLETTPVVIGGLMIVTAPNEAYALDAASGREVWHYRRAVAVGQGAEAEAANRGVAVLGDKIFMGTPDAHLLALNWVTGGLVWDVKVADYREEFKITAAPLVVGDLVITGIGFGDLGARGFVAAYKASTGKQVWRFYTMPGPGDPMAKTWVGRALPHGGAATWMTGTYDPEDDLLIWTTGNPCPDFNGDERKGDNLYSDSVVALKPETGKLQWYFQFTPHDTHDWDAQEAPLLVDAEFHGQKRHLLLQANRNGFFYVLDRTTGQFLMGKPFVHKLTWARGIAPDSRPDVLPGTAPTLKGVKVCPSSEGATNWMSPAWSPATDLFYVQALEKCNIYFKGSDVWVKGKEFRDQIAHEVPGEPGEKYVRAIDIQTGKVVWERPQVGPAKTWGGLLATAGGLVLFCDDGGAFAAVDARTGKLLWHFSMSEPWHASPMTYTADGKQYIAIATGSGIMAFGL
;
A
#
# COMPACT_ATOMS: atom_id res chain seq x y z
N MET A 1 -87.26 -28.67 -18.13
CA MET A 1 -87.44 -27.60 -17.16
C MET A 1 -86.32 -26.61 -17.45
N MET A 2 -86.57 -25.62 -18.28
CA MET A 2 -85.68 -24.58 -18.73
C MET A 2 -85.67 -23.48 -17.70
N LEU A 3 -84.51 -23.15 -17.11
CA LEU A 3 -84.30 -21.94 -16.29
C LEU A 3 -83.64 -20.87 -17.14
N SER A 4 -84.32 -19.83 -17.41
CA SER A 4 -83.87 -18.62 -18.11
C SER A 4 -83.10 -17.75 -17.16
N PHE A 5 -81.82 -17.46 -17.51
CA PHE A 5 -81.03 -16.44 -16.83
C PHE A 5 -81.27 -15.06 -17.50
N SER A 6 -81.48 -14.06 -16.66
CA SER A 6 -81.70 -12.67 -17.05
C SER A 6 -80.41 -11.98 -17.48
N PRO A 7 -80.46 -11.06 -18.47
CA PRO A 7 -79.26 -10.39 -19.05
C PRO A 7 -78.47 -9.46 -18.10
N GLY A 8 -78.96 -9.24 -16.89
CA GLY A 8 -78.31 -8.30 -15.94
C GLY A 8 -77.21 -8.88 -15.13
N MET A 9 -77.02 -10.21 -15.13
CA MET A 9 -76.00 -10.84 -14.28
C MET A 9 -74.66 -11.11 -15.01
N MET A 10 -74.64 -11.14 -16.34
CA MET A 10 -73.40 -11.24 -17.14
C MET A 10 -72.60 -9.93 -17.22
N ALA A 11 -73.29 -8.76 -17.10
CA ALA A 11 -72.57 -7.47 -17.14
C ALA A 11 -71.75 -7.14 -15.86
N ARG A 12 -72.09 -7.78 -14.71
CA ARG A 12 -71.35 -7.56 -13.44
C ARG A 12 -70.18 -8.50 -13.25
N VAL A 13 -70.16 -9.65 -13.87
CA VAL A 13 -69.03 -10.59 -13.83
C VAL A 13 -67.91 -10.17 -14.81
N PHE A 14 -68.29 -9.57 -15.97
CA PHE A 14 -67.30 -9.03 -16.90
C PHE A 14 -66.68 -7.71 -16.43
N ALA A 15 -67.32 -6.91 -15.61
CA ALA A 15 -66.79 -5.67 -15.04
C ALA A 15 -65.79 -5.96 -13.88
N CYS A 16 -65.92 -7.09 -13.15
CA CYS A 16 -64.96 -7.48 -12.13
C CYS A 16 -63.70 -8.18 -12.69
N LEU A 17 -63.73 -8.78 -13.88
CA LEU A 17 -62.58 -9.37 -14.54
C LEU A 17 -61.75 -8.34 -15.32
N LEU A 18 -62.30 -7.20 -15.71
CA LEU A 18 -61.59 -6.10 -16.35
C LEU A 18 -60.99 -5.08 -15.37
N ALA A 19 -61.33 -5.14 -14.07
CA ALA A 19 -60.72 -4.31 -13.02
C ALA A 19 -59.50 -4.94 -12.35
N ALA A 20 -59.14 -6.21 -12.67
CA ALA A 20 -57.98 -6.91 -12.12
C ALA A 20 -56.72 -6.82 -13.00
N GLU A 21 -56.76 -6.25 -14.20
CA GLU A 21 -55.65 -6.14 -15.13
C GLU A 21 -55.02 -4.75 -15.26
N SER A 22 -55.31 -3.79 -14.40
CA SER A 22 -54.76 -2.43 -14.52
C SER A 22 -54.00 -1.94 -13.30
N LEU A 23 -53.25 -2.85 -12.63
CA LEU A 23 -52.10 -2.47 -11.81
C LEU A 23 -50.81 -2.71 -12.61
N ILE A 24 -50.73 -2.09 -13.79
CA ILE A 24 -49.43 -1.89 -14.46
C ILE A 24 -48.70 -0.84 -13.63
N PHE A 25 -47.78 -1.29 -12.79
CA PHE A 25 -46.76 -0.43 -12.24
C PHE A 25 -46.09 0.30 -13.41
N ALA A 26 -46.22 1.60 -13.48
CA ALA A 26 -45.51 2.44 -14.44
C ALA A 26 -44.02 2.27 -14.17
N THR A 27 -43.40 1.32 -14.86
CA THR A 27 -41.97 1.16 -14.87
C THR A 27 -41.39 2.42 -15.49
N GLY A 28 -40.53 3.13 -14.75
CA GLY A 28 -39.86 4.32 -15.26
C GLY A 28 -39.09 4.01 -16.55
N PRO A 29 -38.82 5.00 -17.41
CA PRO A 29 -38.19 4.79 -18.73
C PRO A 29 -36.86 4.04 -18.70
N ALA A 30 -36.15 4.04 -17.58
CA ALA A 30 -34.93 3.25 -17.39
C ALA A 30 -35.17 1.74 -17.18
N GLN A 31 -36.24 1.36 -16.49
CA GLN A 31 -36.59 -0.04 -16.27
C GLN A 31 -37.13 -0.68 -17.56
N SER A 32 -37.84 0.07 -18.41
CA SER A 32 -38.32 -0.39 -19.72
C SER A 32 -37.13 -0.66 -20.68
N ARG A 33 -36.05 0.15 -20.62
CA ARG A 33 -34.84 -0.06 -21.44
C ARG A 33 -34.06 -1.29 -21.01
N VAL A 34 -33.91 -1.54 -19.72
CA VAL A 34 -33.20 -2.73 -19.20
C VAL A 34 -33.96 -4.01 -19.56
N ALA A 35 -35.32 -3.97 -19.52
CA ALA A 35 -36.15 -5.10 -19.94
C ALA A 35 -36.03 -5.38 -21.45
N ALA A 36 -36.06 -4.32 -22.29
CA ALA A 36 -35.81 -4.46 -23.72
C ALA A 36 -34.37 -4.98 -24.02
N GLY A 37 -33.40 -4.50 -23.24
CA GLY A 37 -31.99 -4.96 -23.34
C GLY A 37 -31.85 -6.42 -22.96
N ARG A 38 -32.61 -6.91 -21.98
CA ARG A 38 -32.63 -8.32 -21.62
C ARG A 38 -33.17 -9.18 -22.77
N ALA A 39 -34.28 -8.81 -23.39
CA ALA A 39 -34.83 -9.55 -24.52
C ALA A 39 -33.85 -9.60 -25.71
N ALA A 40 -33.22 -8.48 -26.04
CA ALA A 40 -32.19 -8.43 -27.09
C ALA A 40 -30.94 -9.26 -26.73
N PHE A 41 -30.53 -9.31 -25.45
CA PHE A 41 -29.44 -10.14 -24.94
C PHE A 41 -29.77 -11.64 -25.06
N GLU A 42 -30.98 -12.04 -24.67
CA GLU A 42 -31.47 -13.41 -24.77
C GLU A 42 -31.42 -13.92 -26.23
N THR A 43 -31.74 -13.03 -27.17
CA THR A 43 -31.75 -13.35 -28.61
C THR A 43 -30.32 -13.46 -29.20
N ASN A 44 -29.41 -12.54 -28.83
CA ASN A 44 -28.14 -12.37 -29.55
C ASN A 44 -26.91 -12.85 -28.78
N CYS A 45 -26.95 -12.92 -27.43
CA CYS A 45 -25.77 -13.10 -26.58
C CYS A 45 -25.86 -14.35 -25.70
N ALA A 46 -27.08 -14.78 -25.33
CA ALA A 46 -27.30 -15.85 -24.37
C ALA A 46 -26.76 -17.22 -24.83
N ILE A 47 -26.69 -17.46 -26.14
CA ILE A 47 -26.16 -18.71 -26.70
C ILE A 47 -24.69 -18.96 -26.28
N CYS A 48 -23.94 -17.88 -26.00
CA CYS A 48 -22.55 -17.99 -25.54
C CYS A 48 -22.46 -17.70 -24.03
N HIS A 49 -23.14 -16.67 -23.54
CA HIS A 49 -22.97 -16.16 -22.17
C HIS A 49 -24.00 -16.70 -21.16
N GLY A 50 -24.89 -17.61 -21.58
CA GLY A 50 -26.00 -18.10 -20.76
C GLY A 50 -27.16 -17.10 -20.68
N ALA A 51 -28.41 -17.59 -20.51
CA ALA A 51 -29.61 -16.74 -20.45
C ALA A 51 -29.61 -15.78 -19.23
N ASP A 52 -28.90 -16.14 -18.18
CA ASP A 52 -28.68 -15.36 -16.95
C ASP A 52 -27.34 -14.60 -16.93
N ALA A 53 -26.58 -14.64 -18.04
CA ALA A 53 -25.25 -14.05 -18.22
C ALA A 53 -24.17 -14.59 -17.24
N THR A 54 -24.37 -15.76 -16.65
CA THR A 54 -23.40 -16.41 -15.75
C THR A 54 -22.27 -17.14 -16.47
N GLY A 55 -22.32 -17.17 -17.81
CA GLY A 55 -21.38 -17.88 -18.68
C GLY A 55 -21.95 -19.18 -19.20
N GLY A 56 -21.29 -19.78 -20.18
CA GLY A 56 -21.62 -21.06 -20.79
C GLY A 56 -20.39 -21.66 -21.45
N GLU A 57 -20.53 -22.79 -22.13
CA GLU A 57 -19.41 -23.47 -22.81
C GLU A 57 -18.68 -22.60 -23.86
N ARG A 58 -19.39 -21.61 -24.43
CA ARG A 58 -18.90 -20.78 -25.53
C ARG A 58 -18.50 -19.37 -25.15
N GLY A 59 -18.81 -18.92 -23.90
CA GLY A 59 -18.49 -17.55 -23.47
C GLY A 59 -18.41 -17.42 -21.96
N PRO A 60 -17.54 -16.53 -21.45
CA PRO A 60 -17.34 -16.34 -20.02
C PRO A 60 -18.55 -15.69 -19.37
N SER A 61 -18.62 -15.80 -18.03
CA SER A 61 -19.56 -15.03 -17.22
C SER A 61 -19.39 -13.52 -17.45
N LEU A 62 -20.49 -12.82 -17.59
CA LEU A 62 -20.52 -11.35 -17.64
C LEU A 62 -20.80 -10.72 -16.28
N MET A 63 -20.98 -11.54 -15.25
CA MET A 63 -21.24 -11.12 -13.88
C MET A 63 -19.95 -10.70 -13.18
N GLY A 64 -19.94 -9.54 -12.51
CA GLY A 64 -18.81 -9.08 -11.70
C GLY A 64 -17.64 -8.46 -12.48
N ALA A 65 -17.81 -8.13 -13.74
CA ALA A 65 -16.71 -7.66 -14.58
C ALA A 65 -16.36 -6.16 -14.46
N GLY A 66 -17.06 -5.36 -13.63
CA GLY A 66 -16.74 -3.93 -13.35
C GLY A 66 -16.59 -3.02 -14.58
N ARG A 67 -17.10 -3.39 -15.74
CA ARG A 67 -16.89 -2.68 -17.01
C ARG A 67 -17.82 -1.47 -17.15
N SER A 68 -17.26 -0.37 -17.66
CA SER A 68 -18.05 0.80 -18.05
C SER A 68 -18.94 0.51 -19.26
N LYS A 69 -20.02 1.28 -19.42
CA LYS A 69 -20.88 1.20 -20.62
C LYS A 69 -20.10 1.36 -21.91
N ALA A 70 -19.10 2.25 -21.93
CA ALA A 70 -18.23 2.45 -23.10
C ALA A 70 -17.38 1.20 -23.43
N GLN A 71 -16.85 0.53 -22.43
CA GLN A 71 -16.11 -0.72 -22.59
C GLN A 71 -16.99 -1.86 -23.10
N ILE A 72 -18.21 -1.98 -22.55
CA ILE A 72 -19.21 -2.97 -23.01
C ILE A 72 -19.55 -2.71 -24.47
N LEU A 73 -19.89 -1.46 -24.83
CA LEU A 73 -20.21 -1.05 -26.20
C LEU A 73 -19.07 -1.36 -27.17
N ASN A 74 -17.85 -0.99 -26.82
CA ASN A 74 -16.68 -1.26 -27.65
C ASN A 74 -16.44 -2.76 -27.85
N THR A 75 -16.67 -3.57 -26.80
CA THR A 75 -16.55 -5.03 -26.90
C THR A 75 -17.62 -5.64 -27.80
N ILE A 76 -18.86 -5.15 -27.76
CA ILE A 76 -19.95 -5.62 -28.65
C ILE A 76 -19.57 -5.30 -30.09
N ARG A 77 -19.15 -4.07 -30.38
CA ARG A 77 -18.85 -3.61 -31.76
C ARG A 77 -17.61 -4.23 -32.38
N LYS A 78 -16.55 -4.45 -31.58
CA LYS A 78 -15.26 -4.95 -32.09
C LYS A 78 -15.04 -6.44 -31.87
N GLY A 79 -15.83 -7.07 -31.00
CA GLY A 79 -15.56 -8.41 -30.56
C GLY A 79 -14.29 -8.51 -29.70
N LYS A 80 -13.82 -9.72 -29.48
CA LYS A 80 -12.53 -10.06 -28.88
C LYS A 80 -11.82 -11.11 -29.70
N ALA A 81 -10.56 -10.87 -30.03
CA ALA A 81 -9.73 -11.86 -30.72
C ALA A 81 -9.75 -13.21 -29.98
N GLY A 82 -9.98 -14.29 -30.70
CA GLY A 82 -9.98 -15.65 -30.17
C GLY A 82 -11.28 -16.14 -29.54
N GLY A 83 -12.41 -15.40 -29.62
CA GLY A 83 -13.64 -15.94 -29.03
C GLY A 83 -14.93 -15.20 -29.31
N MET A 84 -15.03 -13.90 -29.12
CA MET A 84 -16.29 -13.17 -29.30
C MET A 84 -16.30 -12.44 -30.66
N PRO A 85 -17.24 -12.74 -31.57
CA PRO A 85 -17.41 -11.99 -32.81
C PRO A 85 -17.88 -10.55 -32.55
N ALA A 86 -17.68 -9.67 -33.53
CA ALA A 86 -18.28 -8.34 -33.55
C ALA A 86 -19.78 -8.44 -33.86
N PHE A 87 -20.59 -7.68 -33.13
CA PHE A 87 -22.03 -7.61 -33.35
C PHE A 87 -22.43 -6.21 -33.85
N HIS A 88 -23.27 -6.17 -34.86
CA HIS A 88 -23.85 -4.95 -35.42
C HIS A 88 -25.35 -4.91 -35.14
N LEU A 89 -25.70 -4.50 -33.92
CA LEU A 89 -27.10 -4.38 -33.51
C LEU A 89 -27.67 -3.01 -33.92
N PRO A 90 -29.00 -2.89 -34.13
CA PRO A 90 -29.64 -1.59 -34.28
C PRO A 90 -29.30 -0.69 -33.08
N PRO A 91 -29.10 0.62 -33.26
CA PRO A 91 -28.60 1.52 -32.19
C PRO A 91 -29.46 1.50 -30.91
N LYS A 92 -30.75 1.32 -31.02
CA LYS A 92 -31.66 1.21 -29.86
C LYS A 92 -31.44 -0.10 -29.08
N GLU A 93 -31.32 -1.22 -29.81
CA GLU A 93 -31.05 -2.54 -29.20
C GLU A 93 -29.66 -2.60 -28.61
N GLU A 94 -28.66 -2.09 -29.33
CA GLU A 94 -27.28 -2.01 -28.85
C GLU A 94 -27.19 -1.24 -27.52
N SER A 95 -27.80 -0.06 -27.46
CA SER A 95 -27.87 0.74 -26.25
C SER A 95 -28.61 0.02 -25.11
N ALA A 96 -29.68 -0.70 -25.44
CA ALA A 96 -30.48 -1.45 -24.45
C ALA A 96 -29.68 -2.67 -23.92
N VAL A 97 -28.97 -3.41 -24.78
CA VAL A 97 -28.08 -4.50 -24.37
C VAL A 97 -26.94 -4.00 -23.47
N VAL A 98 -26.34 -2.84 -23.83
CA VAL A 98 -25.32 -2.21 -22.98
C VAL A 98 -25.88 -1.87 -21.61
N ASP A 99 -27.09 -1.27 -21.56
CA ASP A 99 -27.76 -0.93 -20.30
C ASP A 99 -28.10 -2.18 -19.49
N PHE A 100 -28.53 -3.27 -20.12
CA PHE A 100 -28.80 -4.53 -19.45
C PHE A 100 -27.53 -5.16 -18.88
N VAL A 101 -26.47 -5.35 -19.70
CA VAL A 101 -25.20 -5.94 -19.25
C VAL A 101 -24.56 -5.08 -18.16
N TYR A 102 -24.64 -3.76 -18.28
CA TYR A 102 -24.19 -2.84 -17.24
C TYR A 102 -25.00 -3.03 -15.95
N SER A 103 -26.33 -3.19 -16.03
CA SER A 103 -27.18 -3.40 -14.87
C SER A 103 -26.93 -4.71 -14.13
N LEU A 104 -26.45 -5.76 -14.84
CA LEU A 104 -26.05 -7.02 -14.21
C LEU A 104 -24.86 -6.84 -13.25
N ASN A 105 -24.04 -5.81 -13.50
CA ASN A 105 -22.85 -5.49 -12.77
C ASN A 105 -22.95 -4.16 -12.01
N ALA A 106 -24.07 -3.48 -12.09
CA ALA A 106 -24.30 -2.27 -11.33
C ALA A 106 -24.31 -2.60 -9.84
N ALA A 107 -23.35 -2.02 -9.12
CA ALA A 107 -23.29 -2.14 -7.67
C ALA A 107 -24.58 -1.58 -7.04
N ALA A 108 -25.05 -2.21 -5.96
CA ALA A 108 -26.25 -1.78 -5.25
C ALA A 108 -26.17 -0.29 -4.82
N GLY A 109 -24.96 0.18 -4.47
CA GLY A 109 -24.69 1.57 -4.10
C GLY A 109 -24.95 2.61 -5.22
N SER A 110 -24.98 2.19 -6.49
CA SER A 110 -25.35 3.05 -7.63
C SER A 110 -26.84 2.99 -7.98
N SER A 111 -27.60 2.12 -7.32
CA SER A 111 -29.02 1.91 -7.57
C SER A 111 -29.88 2.85 -6.70
N ARG A 112 -30.99 3.34 -7.26
CA ARG A 112 -32.03 4.04 -6.47
C ARG A 112 -32.85 2.98 -5.74
N ILE A 113 -32.69 2.90 -4.41
CA ILE A 113 -33.41 1.92 -3.57
C ILE A 113 -34.55 2.61 -2.86
N ALA A 114 -35.75 2.03 -2.97
CA ALA A 114 -36.89 2.45 -2.16
C ALA A 114 -36.64 1.98 -0.71
N GLY A 115 -36.60 2.92 0.23
CA GLY A 115 -36.36 2.61 1.64
C GLY A 115 -35.67 3.76 2.39
N ASN A 116 -35.75 3.72 3.70
CA ASN A 116 -35.16 4.68 4.61
C ASN A 116 -33.85 4.10 5.22
N ALA A 117 -32.70 4.60 4.80
CA ALA A 117 -31.40 4.12 5.27
C ALA A 117 -31.21 4.30 6.79
N ALA A 118 -31.77 5.37 7.40
CA ALA A 118 -31.69 5.59 8.84
C ALA A 118 -32.50 4.53 9.61
N ALA A 119 -33.67 4.17 9.13
CA ALA A 119 -34.47 3.07 9.68
C ALA A 119 -33.76 1.72 9.50
N GLY A 120 -33.11 1.49 8.34
CA GLY A 120 -32.28 0.32 8.09
C GLY A 120 -31.08 0.22 9.03
N LYS A 121 -30.39 1.34 9.29
CA LYS A 121 -29.32 1.44 10.31
C LYS A 121 -29.81 1.07 11.69
N ALA A 122 -30.95 1.62 12.11
CA ALA A 122 -31.57 1.31 13.40
C ALA A 122 -31.97 -0.18 13.51
N TYR A 123 -32.49 -0.77 12.43
CA TYR A 123 -32.76 -2.19 12.38
C TYR A 123 -31.50 -3.03 12.53
N PHE A 124 -30.44 -2.74 11.75
CA PHE A 124 -29.17 -3.49 11.74
C PHE A 124 -28.52 -3.56 13.11
N TRP A 125 -28.41 -2.40 13.79
CA TRP A 125 -27.75 -2.28 15.09
C TRP A 125 -28.68 -2.59 16.29
N GLY A 126 -30.00 -2.64 16.05
CA GLY A 126 -31.02 -2.86 17.08
C GLY A 126 -31.67 -4.24 16.97
N LYS A 127 -32.99 -4.24 16.69
CA LYS A 127 -33.82 -5.46 16.73
C LYS A 127 -33.36 -6.58 15.76
N GLY A 128 -32.65 -6.24 14.67
CA GLY A 128 -32.14 -7.21 13.73
C GLY A 128 -30.94 -7.97 14.20
N GLY A 129 -30.17 -7.42 15.17
CA GLY A 129 -28.98 -8.05 15.76
C GLY A 129 -27.85 -8.34 14.76
N CYS A 130 -27.88 -7.75 13.56
CA CYS A 130 -26.93 -8.06 12.49
C CYS A 130 -25.48 -7.69 12.89
N GLY A 131 -25.32 -6.61 13.65
CA GLY A 131 -24.01 -6.15 14.16
C GLY A 131 -23.33 -7.11 15.15
N ASN A 132 -24.04 -8.14 15.68
CA ASN A 132 -23.42 -9.15 16.54
C ASN A 132 -22.50 -10.10 15.74
N CYS A 133 -22.75 -10.22 14.44
CA CYS A 133 -21.98 -11.10 13.53
C CYS A 133 -21.21 -10.31 12.49
N HIS A 134 -21.76 -9.20 11.98
CA HIS A 134 -21.19 -8.42 10.89
C HIS A 134 -20.56 -7.11 11.37
N MET A 135 -19.41 -6.78 10.79
CA MET A 135 -18.71 -5.52 11.01
C MET A 135 -19.08 -4.49 9.94
N ILE A 136 -19.21 -3.21 10.35
CA ILE A 136 -19.33 -2.04 9.47
C ILE A 136 -18.42 -0.93 10.03
N TYR A 137 -17.44 -0.46 9.26
CA TYR A 137 -16.46 0.55 9.67
C TYR A 137 -15.81 0.24 11.02
N GLY A 138 -15.33 -0.99 11.19
CA GLY A 138 -14.66 -1.46 12.40
C GLY A 138 -15.56 -1.70 13.61
N ARG A 139 -16.87 -1.45 13.53
CA ARG A 139 -17.86 -1.72 14.57
C ARG A 139 -18.63 -3.00 14.27
N GLY A 140 -18.75 -3.90 15.25
CA GLY A 140 -19.52 -5.14 15.13
C GLY A 140 -18.68 -6.39 15.29
N GLY A 141 -19.30 -7.55 14.98
CA GLY A 141 -18.68 -8.85 15.12
C GLY A 141 -17.92 -9.31 13.87
N VAL A 142 -17.11 -10.35 14.04
CA VAL A 142 -16.27 -10.96 12.99
C VAL A 142 -16.81 -12.32 12.51
N LYS A 143 -18.01 -12.71 12.97
CA LYS A 143 -18.66 -14.01 12.63
C LYS A 143 -19.32 -14.03 11.25
N GLY A 144 -19.27 -12.91 10.55
CA GLY A 144 -19.77 -12.78 9.19
C GLY A 144 -18.90 -11.83 8.37
N PRO A 145 -19.10 -11.77 7.05
CA PRO A 145 -18.39 -10.84 6.18
C PRO A 145 -18.52 -9.39 6.65
N ASP A 146 -17.45 -8.62 6.46
CA ASP A 146 -17.47 -7.17 6.66
C ASP A 146 -18.44 -6.51 5.66
N LEU A 147 -19.36 -5.71 6.17
CA LEU A 147 -20.42 -5.03 5.42
C LEU A 147 -20.20 -3.52 5.32
N THR A 148 -18.96 -3.04 5.38
CA THR A 148 -18.62 -1.62 5.17
C THR A 148 -18.91 -1.18 3.74
N THR A 149 -18.63 -2.03 2.74
CA THR A 149 -18.80 -1.70 1.33
C THR A 149 -19.54 -2.77 0.52
N PRO A 150 -20.59 -3.42 1.03
CA PRO A 150 -21.26 -4.50 0.30
C PRO A 150 -21.99 -3.95 -0.94
N GLY A 151 -22.51 -2.73 -0.88
CA GLY A 151 -23.16 -2.09 -2.02
C GLY A 151 -22.22 -1.71 -3.16
N GLY A 152 -20.90 -1.68 -2.92
CA GLY A 152 -19.88 -1.52 -3.97
C GLY A 152 -19.50 -2.83 -4.65
N ARG A 153 -19.71 -3.97 -3.96
CA ARG A 153 -19.29 -5.31 -4.41
C ARG A 153 -20.45 -6.18 -4.90
N LEU A 154 -21.63 -6.00 -4.35
CA LEU A 154 -22.82 -6.79 -4.65
C LEU A 154 -23.84 -5.99 -5.44
N THR A 155 -24.55 -6.66 -6.35
CA THR A 155 -25.77 -6.08 -6.94
C THR A 155 -26.90 -6.09 -5.92
N LEU A 156 -27.89 -5.22 -6.10
CA LEU A 156 -29.06 -5.15 -5.21
C LEU A 156 -29.72 -6.52 -5.02
N ARG A 157 -29.89 -7.27 -6.10
CA ARG A 157 -30.52 -8.61 -6.07
C ARG A 157 -29.69 -9.63 -5.27
N ARG A 158 -28.35 -9.56 -5.37
CA ARG A 158 -27.47 -10.44 -4.58
C ARG A 158 -27.50 -10.07 -3.10
N LEU A 159 -27.54 -8.78 -2.80
CA LEU A 159 -27.66 -8.29 -1.44
C LEU A 159 -28.98 -8.71 -0.80
N GLU A 160 -30.09 -8.58 -1.56
CA GLU A 160 -31.42 -9.05 -1.14
C GLU A 160 -31.42 -10.57 -0.90
N LYS A 161 -30.93 -11.35 -1.87
CA LYS A 161 -30.84 -12.81 -1.74
C LYS A 161 -30.05 -13.23 -0.51
N ALA A 162 -28.93 -12.55 -0.22
CA ALA A 162 -28.11 -12.86 0.96
C ALA A 162 -28.85 -12.65 2.28
N LEU A 163 -29.86 -11.77 2.32
CA LEU A 163 -30.69 -11.53 3.52
C LEU A 163 -31.80 -12.58 3.67
N ILE A 164 -32.53 -12.87 2.59
CA ILE A 164 -33.73 -13.73 2.66
C ILE A 164 -33.44 -15.22 2.50
N SER A 165 -32.35 -15.57 1.85
CA SER A 165 -31.93 -16.96 1.59
C SER A 165 -30.41 -17.03 1.60
N PRO A 166 -29.78 -16.87 2.78
CA PRO A 166 -28.34 -16.97 2.90
C PRO A 166 -27.86 -18.37 2.48
N GLY A 167 -26.81 -18.39 1.68
CA GLY A 167 -26.15 -19.61 1.22
C GLY A 167 -24.73 -19.69 1.75
N GLU A 168 -24.02 -20.69 1.32
CA GLU A 168 -22.60 -20.82 1.60
C GLU A 168 -21.86 -19.59 1.03
N THR A 169 -21.03 -19.02 1.87
CA THR A 169 -20.15 -17.90 1.51
C THR A 169 -18.70 -18.41 1.57
N PRO A 170 -17.93 -18.31 0.47
CA PRO A 170 -16.53 -18.72 0.48
C PRO A 170 -15.76 -18.13 1.66
N GLY A 171 -14.97 -18.96 2.37
CA GLY A 171 -14.23 -18.55 3.54
C GLY A 171 -15.05 -18.35 4.82
N TYR A 172 -16.33 -18.76 4.85
CA TYR A 172 -17.20 -18.69 6.04
C TYR A 172 -17.91 -20.01 6.35
N GLN A 173 -17.41 -21.13 5.82
CA GLN A 173 -17.88 -22.44 6.23
C GLN A 173 -17.41 -22.75 7.64
N VAL A 174 -18.33 -23.06 8.55
CA VAL A 174 -17.99 -23.46 9.91
C VAL A 174 -17.43 -24.87 9.92
N VAL A 175 -16.30 -25.03 10.59
CA VAL A 175 -15.64 -26.31 10.80
C VAL A 175 -15.28 -26.50 12.28
N SER A 176 -15.32 -27.76 12.72
CA SER A 176 -14.77 -28.21 14.00
C SER A 176 -13.57 -29.12 13.69
N VAL A 177 -12.41 -28.79 14.23
CA VAL A 177 -11.13 -29.46 13.94
C VAL A 177 -10.61 -30.09 15.21
N GLN A 178 -10.22 -31.37 15.15
CA GLN A 178 -9.51 -32.07 16.20
C GLN A 178 -8.05 -32.26 15.80
N LEU A 179 -7.13 -31.83 16.67
CA LEU A 179 -5.69 -31.92 16.42
C LEU A 179 -5.04 -33.13 17.14
N LYS A 180 -3.85 -33.50 16.64
CA LYS A 180 -3.07 -34.63 17.21
C LYS A 180 -2.58 -34.39 18.63
N ASP A 181 -2.43 -33.14 19.04
CA ASP A 181 -2.08 -32.79 20.41
C ASP A 181 -3.25 -32.89 21.40
N GLY A 182 -4.43 -33.28 20.92
CA GLY A 182 -5.65 -33.40 21.71
C GLY A 182 -6.48 -32.14 21.81
N SER A 183 -6.02 -31.01 21.27
CA SER A 183 -6.80 -29.79 21.23
C SER A 183 -7.90 -29.83 20.17
N ALA A 184 -8.95 -29.02 20.35
CA ALA A 184 -10.04 -28.86 19.42
C ALA A 184 -10.28 -27.36 19.15
N LEU A 185 -10.48 -27.03 17.88
CA LEU A 185 -10.76 -25.69 17.41
C LEU A 185 -12.07 -25.66 16.63
N ARG A 186 -12.83 -24.56 16.76
CA ARG A 186 -14.03 -24.35 15.96
C ARG A 186 -14.06 -22.92 15.43
N GLY A 187 -14.33 -22.79 14.13
CA GLY A 187 -14.33 -21.50 13.47
C GLY A 187 -14.66 -21.62 11.99
N PHE A 188 -14.25 -20.62 11.22
CA PHE A 188 -14.42 -20.60 9.77
C PHE A 188 -13.19 -21.18 9.05
N ALA A 189 -13.39 -22.06 8.10
CA ALA A 189 -12.37 -22.41 7.12
C ALA A 189 -12.21 -21.23 6.15
N ARG A 190 -11.22 -20.37 6.41
CA ARG A 190 -10.97 -19.19 5.57
C ARG A 190 -10.36 -19.56 4.24
N ASN A 191 -9.46 -20.50 4.27
CA ASN A 191 -8.83 -21.10 3.11
C ASN A 191 -8.33 -22.51 3.46
N GLU A 192 -8.32 -23.43 2.50
CA GLU A 192 -7.91 -24.81 2.70
C GLU A 192 -7.21 -25.36 1.47
N SER A 193 -6.21 -26.19 1.68
CA SER A 193 -5.53 -26.97 0.65
C SER A 193 -5.32 -28.41 1.12
N SER A 194 -4.67 -29.22 0.28
CA SER A 194 -4.24 -30.57 0.67
C SER A 194 -3.16 -30.57 1.77
N TYR A 195 -2.59 -29.43 2.13
CA TYR A 195 -1.45 -29.31 3.02
C TYR A 195 -1.72 -28.50 4.29
N ASP A 196 -2.68 -27.59 4.25
CA ASP A 196 -2.96 -26.65 5.32
C ASP A 196 -4.43 -26.21 5.36
N LEU A 197 -4.87 -25.75 6.54
CA LEU A 197 -6.16 -25.12 6.80
C LEU A 197 -5.94 -23.81 7.54
N GLN A 198 -6.43 -22.69 7.00
CA GLN A 198 -6.53 -21.43 7.70
C GLN A 198 -7.88 -21.37 8.41
N LEU A 199 -7.88 -21.54 9.72
CA LEU A 199 -9.07 -21.47 10.55
C LEU A 199 -9.12 -20.11 11.27
N GLN A 200 -10.23 -19.39 11.16
CA GLN A 200 -10.52 -18.23 11.98
C GLN A 200 -11.55 -18.58 13.03
N ASP A 201 -11.19 -18.48 14.31
CA ASP A 201 -12.15 -18.71 15.38
C ASP A 201 -13.21 -17.60 15.48
N PHE A 202 -14.21 -17.80 16.33
CA PHE A 202 -15.31 -16.84 16.47
C PHE A 202 -14.94 -15.56 17.24
N ASP A 203 -13.74 -15.49 17.80
CA ASP A 203 -13.16 -14.31 18.44
C ASP A 203 -12.29 -13.50 17.48
N GLY A 204 -12.06 -14.06 16.25
CA GLY A 204 -11.33 -13.42 15.16
C GLY A 204 -9.85 -13.81 15.07
N ASN A 205 -9.35 -14.72 15.94
CA ASN A 205 -7.97 -15.17 15.85
C ASN A 205 -7.78 -16.15 14.70
N PHE A 206 -6.64 -16.06 14.02
CA PHE A 206 -6.27 -17.00 12.96
C PHE A 206 -5.42 -18.14 13.53
N HIS A 207 -5.74 -19.36 13.10
CA HIS A 207 -5.00 -20.59 13.37
C HIS A 207 -4.57 -21.19 12.03
N PHE A 208 -3.26 -21.22 11.78
CA PHE A 208 -2.68 -21.76 10.56
C PHE A 208 -2.29 -23.21 10.82
N LEU A 209 -3.15 -24.16 10.41
CA LEU A 209 -3.04 -25.56 10.74
C LEU A 209 -2.48 -26.36 9.56
N ARG A 210 -1.56 -27.27 9.83
CA ARG A 210 -1.11 -28.25 8.82
C ARG A 210 -2.09 -29.41 8.76
N GLN A 211 -2.38 -29.92 7.55
CA GLN A 211 -3.23 -31.10 7.40
C GLN A 211 -2.66 -32.31 8.16
N ASP A 212 -1.33 -32.45 8.22
CA ASP A 212 -0.66 -33.49 8.97
C ASP A 212 -0.91 -33.45 10.48
N ASP A 213 -1.28 -32.32 11.05
CA ASP A 213 -1.56 -32.16 12.49
C ASP A 213 -3.05 -32.37 12.82
N ILE A 214 -3.89 -32.53 11.80
CA ILE A 214 -5.33 -32.69 11.93
C ILE A 214 -5.69 -34.18 11.97
N ILE A 215 -6.50 -34.59 12.95
CA ILE A 215 -7.08 -35.93 13.03
C ILE A 215 -8.41 -35.98 12.28
N HIS A 216 -9.25 -34.97 12.47
CA HIS A 216 -10.61 -34.95 11.94
C HIS A 216 -11.10 -33.52 11.72
N ILE A 217 -11.85 -33.30 10.63
CA ILE A 217 -12.57 -32.06 10.33
C ILE A 217 -14.05 -32.40 10.13
N GLU A 218 -14.91 -31.87 10.97
CA GLU A 218 -16.35 -31.87 10.80
C GLU A 218 -16.81 -30.52 10.23
N ARG A 219 -17.67 -30.56 9.20
CA ARG A 219 -18.17 -29.35 8.52
C ARG A 219 -19.66 -29.18 8.80
N ASP A 220 -20.04 -28.00 9.27
CA ASP A 220 -21.45 -27.65 9.45
C ASP A 220 -22.14 -27.63 8.07
N LYS A 221 -23.29 -28.30 7.98
CA LYS A 221 -24.07 -28.35 6.74
C LYS A 221 -24.91 -27.09 6.47
N MET A 222 -25.13 -26.30 7.49
CA MET A 222 -25.95 -25.08 7.42
C MET A 222 -25.06 -23.84 7.59
N PRO A 223 -25.31 -22.76 6.82
CA PRO A 223 -24.63 -21.51 7.05
C PRO A 223 -24.94 -20.96 8.44
N LEU A 224 -23.95 -20.30 9.07
CA LEU A 224 -24.13 -19.70 10.40
C LEU A 224 -25.17 -18.56 10.37
N MET A 225 -25.30 -17.86 9.24
CA MET A 225 -26.29 -16.79 9.05
C MET A 225 -27.68 -17.39 8.86
N PRO A 226 -28.65 -17.13 9.75
CA PRO A 226 -30.03 -17.58 9.57
C PRO A 226 -30.73 -16.74 8.47
N ALA A 227 -31.73 -17.32 7.84
CA ALA A 227 -32.64 -16.56 6.98
C ALA A 227 -33.36 -15.49 7.81
N VAL A 228 -33.42 -14.27 7.32
CA VAL A 228 -34.05 -13.16 8.03
C VAL A 228 -35.47 -12.96 7.52
N HIS A 229 -36.45 -13.14 8.42
CA HIS A 229 -37.88 -12.87 8.12
C HIS A 229 -38.18 -11.39 8.31
N LEU A 230 -38.26 -10.64 7.21
CA LEU A 230 -38.44 -9.20 7.18
C LEU A 230 -39.82 -8.82 6.62
N SER A 231 -40.42 -7.75 7.15
CA SER A 231 -41.48 -7.05 6.42
C SER A 231 -40.89 -6.43 5.15
N THR A 232 -41.71 -6.22 4.13
CA THR A 232 -41.29 -5.54 2.90
C THR A 232 -40.62 -4.17 3.18
N SER A 233 -41.17 -3.43 4.16
CA SER A 233 -40.61 -2.14 4.58
C SER A 233 -39.25 -2.28 5.23
N ASP A 234 -39.07 -3.23 6.18
CA ASP A 234 -37.76 -3.47 6.87
C ASP A 234 -36.73 -3.95 5.87
N LEU A 235 -37.08 -4.82 4.92
CA LEU A 235 -36.18 -5.27 3.84
C LEU A 235 -35.70 -4.09 2.99
N HIS A 236 -36.59 -3.25 2.51
CA HIS A 236 -36.22 -2.07 1.71
C HIS A 236 -35.34 -1.09 2.51
N ASN A 237 -35.66 -0.86 3.78
CA ASN A 237 -34.88 -0.01 4.67
C ASN A 237 -33.47 -0.56 4.88
N LEU A 238 -33.35 -1.87 5.14
CA LEU A 238 -32.08 -2.54 5.34
C LEU A 238 -31.23 -2.55 4.06
N LEU A 239 -31.84 -2.81 2.89
CA LEU A 239 -31.17 -2.70 1.59
C LEU A 239 -30.68 -1.27 1.31
N ALA A 240 -31.48 -0.26 1.64
CA ALA A 240 -31.08 1.15 1.49
C ALA A 240 -29.87 1.48 2.38
N TYR A 241 -29.81 0.97 3.61
CA TYR A 241 -28.66 1.15 4.49
C TYR A 241 -27.43 0.38 4.00
N LEU A 242 -27.56 -0.92 3.71
CA LEU A 242 -26.45 -1.78 3.30
C LEU A 242 -25.88 -1.42 1.91
N SER A 243 -26.67 -0.78 1.05
CA SER A 243 -26.15 -0.29 -0.24
C SER A 243 -25.12 0.82 -0.08
N LYS A 244 -25.27 1.67 0.94
CA LYS A 244 -24.35 2.77 1.29
C LYS A 244 -24.29 2.93 2.81
N PRO A 245 -23.63 2.03 3.53
CA PRO A 245 -23.47 2.19 4.97
C PRO A 245 -22.79 3.51 5.28
N THR A 246 -23.23 4.17 6.33
CA THR A 246 -22.63 5.44 6.78
C THR A 246 -21.61 5.16 7.88
N PRO A 247 -20.46 5.85 7.87
CA PRO A 247 -19.50 5.78 8.97
C PRO A 247 -20.19 6.10 10.31
N PRO A 248 -19.73 5.53 11.43
CA PRO A 248 -20.21 5.92 12.76
C PRO A 248 -19.75 7.35 13.08
N GLU A 249 -20.54 8.10 13.84
CA GLU A 249 -20.13 9.42 14.35
C GLU A 249 -18.88 9.36 15.21
N HIS A 250 -18.75 8.26 15.96
CA HIS A 250 -17.58 7.93 16.75
C HIS A 250 -17.03 6.58 16.25
N PRO A 251 -15.87 6.58 15.57
CA PRO A 251 -15.18 5.34 15.21
C PRO A 251 -14.90 4.51 16.47
N PRO A 252 -14.88 3.17 16.38
CA PRO A 252 -14.56 2.33 17.51
C PRO A 252 -13.13 2.63 18.02
N GLU A 253 -12.96 2.56 19.33
CA GLU A 253 -11.63 2.62 19.93
C GLU A 253 -10.74 1.51 19.38
N ILE A 254 -9.42 1.73 19.46
CA ILE A 254 -8.44 0.72 19.05
C ILE A 254 -8.50 -0.42 20.07
N SER A 255 -8.84 -1.61 19.59
CA SER A 255 -8.66 -2.82 20.39
C SER A 255 -7.21 -3.28 20.25
N LEU A 256 -6.53 -3.46 21.37
CA LEU A 256 -5.18 -4.04 21.40
C LEU A 256 -5.18 -5.57 21.17
N ARG A 257 -6.35 -6.17 20.90
CA ARG A 257 -6.44 -7.57 20.49
C ARG A 257 -6.03 -7.69 19.03
N GLY A 258 -5.19 -8.65 18.71
CA GLY A 258 -4.78 -8.99 17.34
C GLY A 258 -3.29 -8.75 17.09
N ALA A 259 -2.91 -7.58 16.60
CA ALA A 259 -1.54 -7.32 16.16
C ALA A 259 -0.65 -6.84 17.34
N VAL A 260 -0.21 -7.76 18.17
CA VAL A 260 0.82 -7.51 19.19
C VAL A 260 2.13 -8.11 18.68
N PRO A 261 3.16 -7.29 18.36
CA PRO A 261 4.44 -7.82 17.88
C PRO A 261 5.12 -8.71 18.93
N GLY A 262 5.61 -9.85 18.47
CA GLY A 262 6.34 -10.82 19.28
C GLY A 262 7.79 -11.00 18.78
N PRO A 263 8.58 -11.80 19.48
CA PRO A 263 9.91 -12.18 19.02
C PRO A 263 9.82 -12.87 17.65
N GLY A 264 10.61 -12.39 16.69
CA GLY A 264 10.62 -12.92 15.33
C GLY A 264 9.60 -12.33 14.37
N ASP A 265 8.81 -11.33 14.79
CA ASP A 265 7.95 -10.54 13.91
C ASP A 265 8.73 -9.42 13.19
N TRP A 266 8.11 -8.88 12.13
CA TRP A 266 8.61 -7.71 11.39
C TRP A 266 7.52 -6.63 11.35
N PRO A 267 7.37 -5.83 12.43
CA PRO A 267 6.16 -5.05 12.67
C PRO A 267 6.10 -3.69 11.96
N THR A 268 7.21 -3.21 11.36
CA THR A 268 7.27 -1.90 10.71
C THR A 268 7.99 -2.00 9.35
N TYR A 269 7.97 -0.92 8.56
CA TYR A 269 8.67 -0.84 7.27
C TYR A 269 10.14 -1.31 7.37
N ASN A 270 10.88 -0.86 8.38
CA ASN A 270 12.28 -1.26 8.60
C ASN A 270 12.48 -2.31 9.73
N GLY A 271 11.40 -2.97 10.18
CA GLY A 271 11.43 -3.99 11.23
C GLY A 271 11.39 -3.44 12.64
N GLN A 272 11.95 -2.27 12.88
CA GLN A 272 11.97 -1.59 14.18
C GLN A 272 11.81 -0.07 14.02
N PRO A 273 11.33 0.64 15.07
CA PRO A 273 11.08 2.09 14.99
C PRO A 273 12.31 2.91 14.62
N GLY A 274 13.49 2.53 15.10
CA GLY A 274 14.76 3.22 14.83
C GLY A 274 15.32 3.09 13.42
N GLY A 275 14.60 2.43 12.50
CA GLY A 275 14.95 2.40 11.08
C GLY A 275 16.01 1.39 10.67
N ASN A 276 16.71 0.74 11.62
CA ASN A 276 17.75 -0.21 11.31
C ASN A 276 17.19 -1.56 10.84
N ARG A 277 17.52 -1.96 9.62
CA ARG A 277 17.13 -3.28 9.06
C ARG A 277 18.09 -4.38 9.54
N TYR A 278 18.18 -4.52 10.84
CA TYR A 278 18.91 -5.59 11.51
C TYR A 278 17.94 -6.50 12.26
N SER A 279 18.09 -7.81 12.05
CA SER A 279 17.31 -8.83 12.76
C SER A 279 18.16 -9.64 13.72
N THR A 280 17.63 -9.90 14.90
CA THR A 280 18.25 -10.79 15.91
C THR A 280 18.06 -12.27 15.58
N LEU A 281 17.32 -12.61 14.53
CA LEU A 281 17.14 -13.99 14.09
C LEU A 281 18.42 -14.55 13.49
N ASP A 282 18.78 -15.80 13.85
CA ASP A 282 20.02 -16.47 13.51
C ASP A 282 19.88 -17.94 13.05
N GLN A 283 18.64 -18.45 12.96
CA GLN A 283 18.41 -19.81 12.42
C GLN A 283 18.98 -19.95 11.01
N ILE A 284 18.86 -18.91 10.18
CA ILE A 284 19.54 -18.81 8.88
C ILE A 284 20.81 -18.00 9.09
N ASN A 285 21.97 -18.65 8.85
CA ASN A 285 23.28 -18.10 9.17
C ASN A 285 24.35 -18.49 8.15
N THR A 286 25.57 -18.00 8.33
CA THR A 286 26.70 -18.25 7.42
C THR A 286 27.03 -19.73 7.21
N GLY A 287 26.69 -20.62 8.16
CA GLY A 287 26.96 -22.07 8.08
C GLY A 287 25.91 -22.85 7.27
N ASN A 288 24.71 -22.32 7.07
CA ASN A 288 23.61 -23.06 6.45
C ASN A 288 22.90 -22.32 5.30
N ILE A 289 23.24 -21.06 5.04
CA ILE A 289 22.62 -20.24 3.98
C ILE A 289 22.67 -20.88 2.59
N SER A 290 23.65 -21.74 2.31
CA SER A 290 23.75 -22.46 1.04
C SER A 290 22.57 -23.40 0.76
N ARG A 291 21.76 -23.74 1.77
CA ARG A 291 20.55 -24.56 1.66
C ARG A 291 19.28 -23.72 1.51
N LEU A 292 19.38 -22.39 1.54
CA LEU A 292 18.23 -21.51 1.43
C LEU A 292 17.55 -21.69 0.08
N ALA A 293 16.23 -21.91 0.11
CA ALA A 293 15.44 -22.14 -1.09
C ALA A 293 14.09 -21.43 -1.00
N PRO A 294 13.45 -21.10 -2.13
CA PRO A 294 12.08 -20.61 -2.15
C PRO A 294 11.13 -21.60 -1.46
N ARG A 295 10.26 -21.10 -0.61
CA ARG A 295 9.23 -21.87 0.08
C ARG A 295 7.85 -21.62 -0.51
N TRP A 296 7.56 -20.36 -0.77
CA TRP A 296 6.33 -19.95 -1.42
C TRP A 296 6.50 -18.64 -2.18
N THR A 297 5.58 -18.39 -3.08
CA THR A 297 5.45 -17.11 -3.81
C THR A 297 3.98 -16.74 -3.89
N PHE A 298 3.69 -15.45 -3.77
CA PHE A 298 2.37 -14.87 -3.95
C PHE A 298 2.42 -13.79 -5.02
N GLN A 299 1.59 -13.94 -6.07
CA GLN A 299 1.51 -12.98 -7.16
C GLN A 299 0.41 -11.94 -6.88
N LEU A 300 0.73 -10.66 -6.99
CA LEU A 300 -0.24 -9.57 -6.90
C LEU A 300 -0.75 -9.23 -8.31
N PRO A 301 -2.03 -9.49 -8.62
CA PRO A 301 -2.55 -9.31 -9.98
C PRO A 301 -2.41 -7.88 -10.48
N GLY A 302 -1.70 -7.69 -11.58
CA GLY A 302 -1.50 -6.37 -12.21
C GLY A 302 -0.43 -5.48 -11.57
N ALA A 303 0.23 -5.93 -10.52
CA ALA A 303 1.34 -5.20 -9.92
C ALA A 303 2.59 -5.26 -10.82
N GLN A 304 3.35 -4.17 -10.82
CA GLN A 304 4.64 -4.06 -11.50
C GLN A 304 5.58 -3.20 -10.64
N GLY A 305 6.82 -3.61 -10.50
CA GLY A 305 7.84 -2.85 -9.76
C GLY A 305 7.48 -2.59 -8.30
N LEU A 306 7.08 -3.64 -7.55
CA LEU A 306 6.69 -3.53 -6.16
C LEU A 306 7.84 -3.03 -5.29
N GLU A 307 7.59 -1.96 -4.52
CA GLU A 307 8.53 -1.38 -3.55
C GLU A 307 8.12 -1.68 -2.10
N THR A 308 7.06 -2.46 -1.91
CA THR A 308 6.50 -2.75 -0.59
C THR A 308 7.46 -3.59 0.26
N THR A 309 7.58 -3.26 1.54
CA THR A 309 8.12 -4.17 2.55
C THR A 309 6.94 -4.81 3.28
N PRO A 310 6.82 -6.14 3.29
CA PRO A 310 5.80 -6.82 4.08
C PRO A 310 5.95 -6.52 5.58
N VAL A 311 4.83 -6.42 6.29
CA VAL A 311 4.77 -6.40 7.75
C VAL A 311 4.25 -7.75 8.21
N VAL A 312 4.94 -8.38 9.17
CA VAL A 312 4.54 -9.68 9.72
C VAL A 312 4.36 -9.57 11.22
N ILE A 313 3.18 -9.95 11.71
CA ILE A 313 2.86 -10.01 13.14
C ILE A 313 1.99 -11.24 13.40
N GLY A 314 2.41 -12.09 14.33
CA GLY A 314 1.65 -13.26 14.75
C GLY A 314 1.30 -14.22 13.61
N GLY A 315 2.19 -14.40 12.65
CA GLY A 315 2.00 -15.29 11.49
C GLY A 315 1.13 -14.71 10.36
N LEU A 316 0.59 -13.49 10.50
CA LEU A 316 -0.11 -12.80 9.42
C LEU A 316 0.82 -11.79 8.76
N MET A 317 0.97 -11.90 7.43
CA MET A 317 1.77 -10.99 6.61
C MET A 317 0.88 -10.01 5.85
N ILE A 318 1.13 -8.71 5.98
CA ILE A 318 0.44 -7.68 5.21
C ILE A 318 1.34 -7.17 4.09
N VAL A 319 0.82 -7.20 2.88
CA VAL A 319 1.49 -6.71 1.67
C VAL A 319 0.62 -5.70 0.97
N THR A 320 1.23 -4.73 0.31
CA THR A 320 0.51 -3.67 -0.39
C THR A 320 0.95 -3.51 -1.84
N ALA A 321 0.00 -3.06 -2.65
CA ALA A 321 0.21 -2.41 -3.93
C ALA A 321 -0.56 -1.08 -3.93
N PRO A 322 -0.40 -0.20 -4.92
CA PRO A 322 -1.20 1.01 -5.02
C PRO A 322 -2.70 0.70 -4.91
N ASN A 323 -3.39 1.31 -3.93
CA ASN A 323 -4.82 1.10 -3.63
C ASN A 323 -5.24 -0.32 -3.19
N GLU A 324 -4.30 -1.22 -2.93
CA GLU A 324 -4.60 -2.59 -2.52
C GLU A 324 -3.77 -3.03 -1.31
N ALA A 325 -4.39 -3.83 -0.44
CA ALA A 325 -3.74 -4.50 0.68
C ALA A 325 -4.18 -5.97 0.74
N TYR A 326 -3.24 -6.84 0.97
CA TYR A 326 -3.43 -8.27 1.10
C TYR A 326 -2.94 -8.74 2.46
N ALA A 327 -3.69 -9.61 3.13
CA ALA A 327 -3.20 -10.39 4.24
C ALA A 327 -2.94 -11.81 3.78
N LEU A 328 -1.76 -12.31 4.11
CA LEU A 328 -1.30 -13.63 3.77
C LEU A 328 -0.95 -14.40 5.04
N ASP A 329 -1.13 -15.70 5.02
CA ASP A 329 -0.47 -16.61 5.94
C ASP A 329 1.05 -16.56 5.68
N ALA A 330 1.81 -16.14 6.67
CA ALA A 330 3.25 -15.93 6.52
C ALA A 330 4.05 -17.21 6.31
N ALA A 331 3.52 -18.39 6.73
CA ALA A 331 4.18 -19.68 6.54
C ALA A 331 3.98 -20.24 5.13
N SER A 332 2.82 -20.02 4.52
CA SER A 332 2.42 -20.62 3.24
C SER A 332 2.24 -19.64 2.08
N GLY A 333 2.16 -18.33 2.34
CA GLY A 333 1.89 -17.29 1.35
C GLY A 333 0.44 -17.28 0.84
N ARG A 334 -0.47 -17.99 1.48
CA ARG A 334 -1.87 -18.06 1.05
C ARG A 334 -2.64 -16.84 1.50
N GLU A 335 -3.48 -16.30 0.61
CA GLU A 335 -4.33 -15.15 0.90
C GLU A 335 -5.36 -15.49 1.99
N VAL A 336 -5.45 -14.61 2.99
CA VAL A 336 -6.46 -14.63 4.06
C VAL A 336 -7.59 -13.67 3.74
N TRP A 337 -7.25 -12.45 3.35
CA TRP A 337 -8.17 -11.44 2.86
C TRP A 337 -7.48 -10.46 1.91
N HIS A 338 -8.28 -9.80 1.08
CA HIS A 338 -7.86 -8.77 0.14
C HIS A 338 -8.78 -7.53 0.25
N TYR A 339 -8.18 -6.37 0.39
CA TYR A 339 -8.82 -5.07 0.28
C TYR A 339 -8.41 -4.37 -0.99
N ARG A 340 -9.39 -3.88 -1.75
CA ARG A 340 -9.17 -3.04 -2.92
C ARG A 340 -9.98 -1.76 -2.80
N ARG A 341 -9.32 -0.61 -2.87
CA ARG A 341 -9.96 0.69 -2.88
C ARG A 341 -10.52 0.98 -4.27
N ALA A 342 -11.81 1.32 -4.35
CA ALA A 342 -12.40 1.77 -5.59
C ALA A 342 -11.99 3.23 -5.84
N VAL A 343 -11.21 3.47 -6.88
CA VAL A 343 -10.83 4.81 -7.34
C VAL A 343 -11.59 5.12 -8.63
N ALA A 344 -12.10 6.34 -8.77
CA ALA A 344 -12.81 6.73 -9.99
C ALA A 344 -11.83 6.80 -11.17
N VAL A 345 -12.25 6.23 -12.30
CA VAL A 345 -11.45 6.24 -13.55
C VAL A 345 -11.15 7.68 -13.96
N GLY A 346 -9.89 7.98 -14.29
CA GLY A 346 -9.44 9.30 -14.75
C GLY A 346 -9.01 10.26 -13.63
N GLN A 347 -8.89 9.80 -12.39
CA GLN A 347 -8.39 10.63 -11.28
C GLN A 347 -6.86 10.62 -11.13
N GLY A 348 -6.11 10.21 -12.15
CA GLY A 348 -4.63 10.24 -12.14
C GLY A 348 -3.95 9.30 -11.14
N ALA A 349 -4.74 8.54 -10.38
CA ALA A 349 -4.27 7.63 -9.33
C ALA A 349 -3.86 6.23 -9.86
N GLU A 350 -3.95 6.01 -11.16
CA GLU A 350 -3.83 4.68 -11.77
C GLU A 350 -2.42 4.31 -12.22
N ALA A 351 -1.53 5.27 -12.42
CA ALA A 351 -0.21 5.03 -12.96
C ALA A 351 0.88 5.57 -12.03
N GLU A 352 1.92 4.77 -11.80
CA GLU A 352 3.24 5.18 -11.31
C GLU A 352 3.36 5.61 -9.84
N ALA A 353 2.45 5.22 -8.95
CA ALA A 353 2.67 5.49 -7.54
C ALA A 353 3.10 4.21 -6.82
N ALA A 354 4.30 4.23 -6.26
CA ALA A 354 4.75 3.20 -5.34
C ALA A 354 3.86 3.20 -4.08
N ASN A 355 3.70 2.03 -3.47
CA ASN A 355 3.27 1.91 -2.08
C ASN A 355 4.30 1.05 -1.36
N ARG A 356 4.89 1.59 -0.28
CA ARG A 356 6.02 0.96 0.41
C ARG A 356 5.60 0.12 1.62
N GLY A 357 4.30 0.05 1.93
CA GLY A 357 3.80 -0.80 2.99
C GLY A 357 2.81 -0.12 3.91
N VAL A 358 2.65 -0.70 5.10
CA VAL A 358 1.67 -0.29 6.11
C VAL A 358 2.33 -0.03 7.46
N ALA A 359 1.60 0.66 8.34
CA ALA A 359 1.81 0.62 9.78
C ALA A 359 0.66 -0.14 10.45
N VAL A 360 0.91 -0.69 11.63
CA VAL A 360 -0.07 -1.48 12.38
C VAL A 360 -0.15 -0.99 13.83
N LEU A 361 -1.38 -0.89 14.36
CA LEU A 361 -1.62 -0.63 15.78
C LEU A 361 -2.89 -1.38 16.22
N GLY A 362 -2.72 -2.37 17.10
CA GLY A 362 -3.82 -3.18 17.60
C GLY A 362 -4.60 -3.86 16.46
N ASP A 363 -5.89 -3.56 16.36
CA ASP A 363 -6.78 -4.11 15.35
C ASP A 363 -6.83 -3.32 14.03
N LYS A 364 -5.91 -2.37 13.82
CA LYS A 364 -5.91 -1.49 12.65
C LYS A 364 -4.61 -1.52 11.86
N ILE A 365 -4.77 -1.46 10.55
CA ILE A 365 -3.71 -1.31 9.56
C ILE A 365 -3.88 0.05 8.90
N PHE A 366 -2.80 0.80 8.74
CA PHE A 366 -2.81 2.12 8.11
C PHE A 366 -2.01 2.10 6.82
N MET A 367 -2.60 2.60 5.73
CA MET A 367 -1.91 2.72 4.45
C MET A 367 -2.19 4.06 3.78
N GLY A 368 -1.16 4.59 3.11
CA GLY A 368 -1.31 5.75 2.22
C GLY A 368 -1.79 5.34 0.83
N THR A 369 -2.35 6.30 0.08
CA THR A 369 -2.84 6.05 -1.28
C THR A 369 -2.30 7.05 -2.29
N PRO A 370 -2.27 6.69 -3.60
CA PRO A 370 -1.83 7.58 -4.66
C PRO A 370 -2.63 8.88 -4.81
N ASP A 371 -3.88 8.91 -4.35
CA ASP A 371 -4.72 10.11 -4.35
C ASP A 371 -4.65 10.89 -3.03
N ALA A 372 -3.55 10.71 -2.28
CA ALA A 372 -3.24 11.40 -1.03
C ALA A 372 -4.29 11.22 0.07
N HIS A 373 -4.82 10.01 0.21
CA HIS A 373 -5.63 9.59 1.36
C HIS A 373 -4.83 8.72 2.30
N LEU A 374 -5.19 8.76 3.58
CA LEU A 374 -4.74 7.83 4.60
C LEU A 374 -5.93 6.98 5.02
N LEU A 375 -5.76 5.66 4.97
CA LEU A 375 -6.80 4.68 5.28
C LEU A 375 -6.47 3.96 6.58
N ALA A 376 -7.49 3.60 7.35
CA ALA A 376 -7.40 2.53 8.35
C ALA A 376 -8.27 1.35 7.91
N LEU A 377 -7.68 0.17 7.92
CA LEU A 377 -8.35 -1.10 7.67
C LEU A 377 -8.38 -1.92 8.96
N ASN A 378 -9.39 -2.78 9.10
CA ASN A 378 -9.42 -3.72 10.19
C ASN A 378 -8.42 -4.88 9.96
N TRP A 379 -7.61 -5.20 10.95
CA TRP A 379 -6.59 -6.25 10.90
C TRP A 379 -7.15 -7.63 10.55
N VAL A 380 -8.33 -7.95 11.09
CA VAL A 380 -8.93 -9.29 10.96
C VAL A 380 -9.68 -9.45 9.65
N THR A 381 -10.40 -8.41 9.21
CA THR A 381 -11.34 -8.51 8.08
C THR A 381 -10.85 -7.86 6.80
N GLY A 382 -9.82 -7.02 6.87
CA GLY A 382 -9.41 -6.13 5.77
C GLY A 382 -10.44 -5.03 5.47
N GLY A 383 -11.54 -4.92 6.25
CA GLY A 383 -12.60 -3.94 6.05
C GLY A 383 -12.13 -2.52 6.38
N LEU A 384 -12.64 -1.53 5.63
CA LEU A 384 -12.34 -0.12 5.85
C LEU A 384 -12.92 0.37 7.20
N VAL A 385 -12.07 0.96 8.04
CA VAL A 385 -12.49 1.59 9.30
C VAL A 385 -12.74 3.08 9.11
N TRP A 386 -11.77 3.78 8.53
CA TRP A 386 -11.89 5.18 8.13
C TRP A 386 -10.99 5.49 6.91
N ASP A 387 -11.37 6.54 6.19
CA ASP A 387 -10.67 7.07 5.02
C ASP A 387 -10.63 8.60 5.16
N VAL A 388 -9.43 9.19 5.23
CA VAL A 388 -9.25 10.63 5.37
C VAL A 388 -8.38 11.20 4.26
N LYS A 389 -8.83 12.31 3.70
CA LYS A 389 -8.06 13.07 2.71
C LYS A 389 -6.94 13.82 3.44
N VAL A 390 -5.68 13.50 3.10
CA VAL A 390 -4.49 14.16 3.64
C VAL A 390 -4.19 15.43 2.88
N ALA A 391 -4.26 15.37 1.55
CA ALA A 391 -4.03 16.50 0.65
C ALA A 391 -4.88 16.36 -0.63
N ASP A 392 -4.89 17.37 -1.48
CA ASP A 392 -5.60 17.28 -2.76
C ASP A 392 -4.66 16.74 -3.84
N TYR A 393 -4.93 15.53 -4.35
CA TYR A 393 -4.13 14.92 -5.41
C TYR A 393 -4.07 15.77 -6.70
N ARG A 394 -5.05 16.65 -6.91
CA ARG A 394 -5.07 17.59 -8.06
C ARG A 394 -4.04 18.72 -7.92
N GLU A 395 -3.46 18.88 -6.75
CA GLU A 395 -2.31 19.73 -6.45
C GLU A 395 -1.02 18.89 -6.37
N GLU A 396 -1.00 17.75 -7.07
CA GLU A 396 0.11 16.82 -7.28
C GLU A 396 0.57 16.04 -6.02
N PHE A 397 -0.18 16.10 -4.92
CA PHE A 397 0.15 15.34 -3.71
C PHE A 397 -0.17 13.87 -3.84
N LYS A 398 0.76 13.00 -3.44
CA LYS A 398 0.59 11.54 -3.33
C LYS A 398 1.25 11.02 -2.05
N ILE A 399 0.79 9.88 -1.54
CA ILE A 399 1.43 9.20 -0.40
C ILE A 399 2.02 7.89 -0.91
N THR A 400 3.35 7.77 -0.84
CA THR A 400 4.11 6.58 -1.27
C THR A 400 4.80 5.88 -0.11
N ALA A 401 5.03 6.60 1.01
CA ALA A 401 5.61 6.05 2.23
C ALA A 401 4.68 5.05 2.91
N ALA A 402 5.25 4.04 3.57
CA ALA A 402 4.55 3.36 4.65
C ALA A 402 4.34 4.37 5.80
N PRO A 403 3.13 4.49 6.38
CA PRO A 403 2.94 5.31 7.57
C PRO A 403 3.79 4.82 8.75
N LEU A 404 4.01 5.69 9.73
CA LEU A 404 4.67 5.34 10.98
C LEU A 404 3.69 5.53 12.15
N VAL A 405 3.63 4.57 13.07
CA VAL A 405 2.84 4.68 14.29
C VAL A 405 3.73 5.07 15.46
N VAL A 406 3.32 6.11 16.20
CA VAL A 406 3.96 6.54 17.47
C VAL A 406 2.84 6.80 18.49
N GLY A 407 2.80 5.99 19.55
CA GLY A 407 1.71 6.04 20.50
C GLY A 407 0.34 5.79 19.85
N ASP A 408 -0.57 6.73 19.95
CA ASP A 408 -1.90 6.70 19.34
C ASP A 408 -2.00 7.52 18.04
N LEU A 409 -0.84 7.89 17.46
CA LEU A 409 -0.74 8.68 16.24
C LEU A 409 -0.26 7.84 15.07
N VAL A 410 -0.86 8.09 13.92
CA VAL A 410 -0.39 7.63 12.61
C VAL A 410 0.19 8.83 11.87
N ILE A 411 1.45 8.72 11.46
CA ILE A 411 2.22 9.80 10.89
C ILE A 411 2.57 9.44 9.44
N THR A 412 2.40 10.40 8.53
CA THR A 412 2.73 10.22 7.13
C THR A 412 3.38 11.48 6.56
N GLY A 413 4.28 11.27 5.62
CA GLY A 413 4.79 12.30 4.74
C GLY A 413 4.01 12.37 3.44
N ILE A 414 4.53 13.17 2.50
CA ILE A 414 3.92 13.42 1.18
C ILE A 414 4.99 13.39 0.08
N GLY A 415 4.68 12.81 -1.07
CA GLY A 415 5.55 12.72 -2.23
C GLY A 415 5.24 13.76 -3.31
N PHE A 416 6.02 13.66 -4.39
CA PHE A 416 5.89 14.46 -5.62
C PHE A 416 6.30 15.94 -5.48
N GLY A 417 7.38 16.17 -4.70
CA GLY A 417 8.02 17.48 -4.59
C GLY A 417 8.41 18.09 -5.94
N ASP A 418 8.95 17.28 -6.87
CA ASP A 418 9.40 17.71 -8.20
C ASP A 418 8.30 18.30 -9.08
N LEU A 419 7.03 18.04 -8.76
CA LEU A 419 5.88 18.70 -9.38
C LEU A 419 5.53 20.04 -8.71
N GLY A 420 6.33 20.46 -7.72
CA GLY A 420 6.13 21.67 -6.97
C GLY A 420 5.15 21.51 -5.79
N ALA A 421 4.88 20.29 -5.34
CA ALA A 421 4.09 20.04 -4.14
C ALA A 421 4.85 20.50 -2.89
N ARG A 422 4.20 21.30 -2.03
CA ARG A 422 4.77 21.78 -0.78
C ARG A 422 4.92 20.66 0.23
N GLY A 423 6.14 20.26 0.57
CA GLY A 423 6.44 19.17 1.49
C GLY A 423 5.90 19.40 2.92
N PHE A 424 5.45 18.34 3.55
CA PHE A 424 5.04 18.32 4.96
C PHE A 424 5.05 16.89 5.55
N VAL A 425 5.10 16.85 6.89
CA VAL A 425 4.79 15.65 7.71
C VAL A 425 3.52 15.95 8.51
N ALA A 426 2.61 15.00 8.62
CA ALA A 426 1.37 15.19 9.36
C ALA A 426 1.01 13.97 10.21
N ALA A 427 0.44 14.21 11.39
CA ALA A 427 -0.03 13.18 12.30
C ALA A 427 -1.56 13.18 12.41
N TYR A 428 -2.10 11.99 12.56
CA TYR A 428 -3.51 11.70 12.65
C TYR A 428 -3.78 10.77 13.84
N LYS A 429 -4.90 10.97 14.54
CA LYS A 429 -5.35 10.02 15.56
C LYS A 429 -5.65 8.67 14.92
N ALA A 430 -4.97 7.63 15.36
CA ALA A 430 -5.12 6.27 14.84
C ALA A 430 -6.55 5.73 14.95
N SER A 431 -7.28 6.13 15.99
CA SER A 431 -8.68 5.74 16.20
C SER A 431 -9.64 6.37 15.21
N THR A 432 -9.44 7.64 14.81
CA THR A 432 -10.45 8.43 14.09
C THR A 432 -10.01 8.97 12.74
N GLY A 433 -8.73 8.97 12.44
CA GLY A 433 -8.17 9.66 11.28
C GLY A 433 -8.17 11.18 11.39
N LYS A 434 -8.56 11.77 12.56
CA LYS A 434 -8.54 13.22 12.75
C LYS A 434 -7.11 13.74 12.76
N GLN A 435 -6.82 14.73 11.90
CA GLN A 435 -5.51 15.40 11.90
C GLN A 435 -5.26 16.07 13.26
N VAL A 436 -4.05 15.83 13.82
CA VAL A 436 -3.59 16.42 15.07
C VAL A 436 -2.70 17.62 14.80
N TRP A 437 -1.68 17.43 13.94
CA TRP A 437 -0.78 18.48 13.56
C TRP A 437 -0.24 18.25 12.14
N ARG A 438 0.38 19.31 11.57
CA ARG A 438 1.13 19.27 10.31
C ARG A 438 2.34 20.20 10.43
N PHE A 439 3.52 19.66 10.13
CA PHE A 439 4.78 20.36 10.03
C PHE A 439 5.14 20.51 8.54
N TYR A 440 5.27 21.74 8.06
CA TYR A 440 5.71 22.00 6.69
C TYR A 440 7.23 22.01 6.61
N THR A 441 7.81 21.22 5.72
CA THR A 441 9.25 21.17 5.43
C THR A 441 9.71 22.31 4.55
N MET A 442 8.77 22.95 3.87
CA MET A 442 8.98 24.18 3.12
C MET A 442 8.21 25.33 3.78
N PRO A 443 8.86 26.48 4.07
CA PRO A 443 8.23 27.59 4.75
C PRO A 443 7.10 28.20 3.92
N GLY A 444 6.13 28.83 4.60
CA GLY A 444 5.09 29.61 3.97
C GLY A 444 5.44 31.10 3.94
N PRO A 445 4.60 31.91 3.28
CA PRO A 445 4.72 33.38 3.35
C PRO A 445 4.66 33.86 4.83
N GLY A 446 5.64 34.67 5.24
CA GLY A 446 5.73 35.19 6.61
C GLY A 446 6.45 34.30 7.60
N ASP A 447 6.80 33.07 7.24
CA ASP A 447 7.65 32.21 8.06
C ASP A 447 9.09 32.79 8.11
N PRO A 448 9.75 32.82 9.28
CA PRO A 448 11.14 33.30 9.39
C PRO A 448 12.13 32.54 8.48
N MET A 449 11.85 31.26 8.16
CA MET A 449 12.69 30.45 7.28
C MET A 449 12.52 30.81 5.79
N ALA A 450 11.47 31.53 5.40
CA ALA A 450 11.30 32.03 4.03
C ALA A 450 12.48 32.89 3.54
N LYS A 451 13.24 33.51 4.45
CA LYS A 451 14.49 34.23 4.13
C LYS A 451 15.57 33.34 3.48
N THR A 452 15.47 32.02 3.65
CA THR A 452 16.40 31.06 3.01
C THR A 452 15.97 30.68 1.60
N TRP A 453 14.87 31.23 1.10
CA TRP A 453 14.27 31.00 -0.21
C TRP A 453 14.08 32.33 -0.97
N VAL A 454 15.19 32.92 -1.45
CA VAL A 454 15.14 34.19 -2.14
C VAL A 454 14.91 33.97 -3.63
N GLY A 455 13.73 34.33 -4.14
CA GLY A 455 13.34 34.17 -5.54
C GLY A 455 11.86 33.89 -5.71
N ARG A 456 11.48 33.28 -6.84
CA ARG A 456 10.08 33.01 -7.23
C ARG A 456 9.61 31.60 -6.91
N ALA A 457 10.52 30.69 -6.54
CA ALA A 457 10.20 29.26 -6.39
C ALA A 457 9.43 28.93 -5.10
N LEU A 458 9.46 29.78 -4.07
CA LEU A 458 8.89 29.47 -2.75
C LEU A 458 7.46 28.89 -2.77
N PRO A 459 6.50 29.33 -3.61
CA PRO A 459 5.17 28.74 -3.64
C PRO A 459 5.15 27.26 -4.06
N HIS A 460 6.19 26.80 -4.77
CA HIS A 460 6.29 25.47 -5.38
C HIS A 460 7.66 24.82 -5.11
N GLY A 461 8.23 25.05 -3.94
CA GLY A 461 9.62 24.74 -3.65
C GLY A 461 9.92 23.28 -3.30
N GLY A 462 8.98 22.34 -3.36
CA GLY A 462 9.26 20.92 -3.14
C GLY A 462 9.50 20.57 -1.67
N ALA A 463 10.70 20.06 -1.32
CA ALA A 463 11.10 19.55 -0.02
C ALA A 463 10.16 18.45 0.51
N ALA A 464 9.79 17.51 -0.35
CA ALA A 464 8.85 16.43 -0.06
C ALA A 464 9.37 15.47 1.02
N THR A 465 8.48 14.63 1.56
CA THR A 465 8.73 13.72 2.67
C THR A 465 8.23 12.32 2.32
N TRP A 466 8.63 11.83 1.14
CA TRP A 466 8.05 10.66 0.48
C TRP A 466 8.52 9.31 1.00
N MET A 467 9.47 9.28 1.95
CA MET A 467 9.91 8.09 2.65
C MET A 467 9.36 8.03 4.08
N THR A 468 9.40 6.83 4.66
CA THR A 468 9.00 6.59 6.05
C THR A 468 10.05 7.13 7.01
N GLY A 469 9.63 7.91 8.01
CA GLY A 469 10.51 8.38 9.08
C GLY A 469 10.86 7.31 10.10
N THR A 470 11.63 7.68 11.10
CA THR A 470 12.02 6.83 12.23
C THR A 470 11.61 7.46 13.57
N TYR A 471 11.50 6.64 14.59
CA TYR A 471 11.13 7.10 15.93
C TYR A 471 12.16 6.63 16.97
N ASP A 472 12.61 7.56 17.77
CA ASP A 472 13.45 7.33 18.95
C ASP A 472 12.56 7.30 20.19
N PRO A 473 12.33 6.13 20.81
CA PRO A 473 11.52 6.03 22.01
C PRO A 473 12.24 6.53 23.28
N GLU A 474 13.58 6.64 23.29
CA GLU A 474 14.36 7.09 24.44
C GLU A 474 14.30 8.59 24.60
N ASP A 475 14.52 9.32 23.49
CA ASP A 475 14.50 10.79 23.46
C ASP A 475 13.12 11.35 23.10
N ASP A 476 12.15 10.47 22.78
CA ASP A 476 10.83 10.81 22.28
C ASP A 476 10.89 11.78 21.10
N LEU A 477 11.64 11.38 20.05
CA LEU A 477 11.86 12.15 18.84
C LEU A 477 11.36 11.40 17.61
N LEU A 478 10.50 12.07 16.86
CA LEU A 478 10.15 11.68 15.51
C LEU A 478 11.17 12.28 14.54
N ILE A 479 11.90 11.44 13.83
CA ILE A 479 12.95 11.85 12.91
C ILE A 479 12.49 11.60 11.48
N TRP A 480 12.52 12.65 10.64
CA TRP A 480 12.06 12.57 9.26
C TRP A 480 13.03 13.24 8.31
N THR A 481 13.19 12.68 7.12
CA THR A 481 14.06 13.21 6.08
C THR A 481 13.26 13.94 5.01
N THR A 482 13.90 14.89 4.32
CA THR A 482 13.25 15.77 3.35
C THR A 482 13.94 15.70 2.01
N GLY A 483 13.17 15.90 0.95
CA GLY A 483 13.63 15.90 -0.42
C GLY A 483 14.24 17.21 -0.89
N ASN A 484 14.61 17.21 -2.17
CA ASN A 484 15.21 18.32 -2.88
C ASN A 484 14.32 19.56 -2.95
N PRO A 485 14.91 20.75 -3.14
CA PRO A 485 14.17 21.97 -3.45
C PRO A 485 13.92 22.10 -4.95
N CYS A 486 12.75 22.63 -5.34
CA CYS A 486 12.41 22.89 -6.74
C CYS A 486 12.55 24.37 -7.11
N PRO A 487 12.86 24.67 -8.38
CA PRO A 487 13.18 23.78 -9.52
C PRO A 487 14.51 23.06 -9.31
N ASP A 488 14.56 21.77 -9.68
CA ASP A 488 15.63 20.84 -9.30
C ASP A 488 17.04 21.33 -9.67
N PHE A 489 17.24 21.74 -10.93
CA PHE A 489 18.56 22.07 -11.49
C PHE A 489 18.80 23.58 -11.67
N ASN A 490 17.88 24.43 -11.21
CA ASN A 490 18.02 25.89 -11.33
C ASN A 490 17.90 26.60 -9.97
N GLY A 491 19.02 26.76 -9.28
CA GLY A 491 19.09 27.47 -7.99
C GLY A 491 18.89 28.98 -8.08
N ASP A 492 18.89 29.59 -9.27
CA ASP A 492 18.75 31.09 -9.42
C ASP A 492 17.38 31.55 -8.93
N GLU A 493 16.35 30.70 -9.04
CA GLU A 493 14.97 31.00 -8.66
C GLU A 493 14.69 30.79 -7.16
N ARG A 494 15.68 30.31 -6.38
CA ARG A 494 15.57 29.99 -4.97
C ARG A 494 16.89 30.16 -4.19
N LYS A 495 17.51 31.32 -4.33
CA LYS A 495 18.78 31.63 -3.65
C LYS A 495 18.67 31.49 -2.14
N GLY A 496 19.75 31.05 -1.50
CA GLY A 496 19.85 30.75 -0.08
C GLY A 496 19.82 29.22 0.16
N ASP A 497 19.82 28.82 1.41
CA ASP A 497 19.98 27.40 1.81
C ASP A 497 18.76 26.53 1.53
N ASN A 498 17.59 27.13 1.30
CA ASN A 498 16.30 26.44 1.02
C ASN A 498 15.85 25.52 2.15
N LEU A 499 15.86 26.00 3.40
CA LEU A 499 15.43 25.20 4.57
C LEU A 499 13.93 24.87 4.50
N TYR A 500 13.51 23.62 4.78
CA TYR A 500 14.31 22.47 5.25
C TYR A 500 14.43 21.39 4.15
N SER A 501 14.79 21.75 2.90
CA SER A 501 15.11 20.74 1.88
C SER A 501 16.40 20.01 2.24
N ASP A 502 16.59 18.81 1.70
CA ASP A 502 17.80 17.97 1.84
C ASP A 502 18.29 17.85 3.28
N SER A 503 17.35 17.66 4.19
CA SER A 503 17.60 17.72 5.64
C SER A 503 17.06 16.49 6.36
N VAL A 504 17.52 16.29 7.57
CA VAL A 504 16.83 15.55 8.61
C VAL A 504 16.26 16.53 9.63
N VAL A 505 14.99 16.32 10.00
CA VAL A 505 14.29 17.12 11.03
C VAL A 505 13.85 16.20 12.16
N ALA A 506 14.04 16.63 13.40
CA ALA A 506 13.53 15.95 14.60
C ALA A 506 12.37 16.73 15.18
N LEU A 507 11.24 16.07 15.35
CA LEU A 507 9.98 16.66 15.81
C LEU A 507 9.51 15.98 17.09
N LYS A 508 8.81 16.70 17.96
CA LYS A 508 8.03 16.07 19.04
C LYS A 508 6.80 15.38 18.46
N PRO A 509 6.61 14.06 18.73
CA PRO A 509 5.53 13.28 18.11
C PRO A 509 4.12 13.84 18.36
N GLU A 510 3.83 14.32 19.59
CA GLU A 510 2.48 14.78 19.94
C GLU A 510 2.09 16.10 19.29
N THR A 511 3.08 16.96 18.95
CA THR A 511 2.83 18.35 18.55
C THR A 511 3.36 18.71 17.18
N GLY A 512 4.25 17.90 16.61
CA GLY A 512 4.98 18.22 15.39
C GLY A 512 5.97 19.38 15.54
N LYS A 513 6.29 19.79 16.78
CA LYS A 513 7.21 20.91 17.04
C LYS A 513 8.64 20.50 16.76
N LEU A 514 9.32 21.26 15.87
CA LEU A 514 10.73 21.08 15.55
C LEU A 514 11.61 21.23 16.81
N GLN A 515 12.49 20.26 17.03
CA GLN A 515 13.49 20.27 18.10
C GLN A 515 14.85 20.65 17.56
N TRP A 516 15.28 19.99 16.48
CA TRP A 516 16.51 20.26 15.77
C TRP A 516 16.39 19.84 14.30
N TYR A 517 17.31 20.29 13.48
CA TYR A 517 17.50 19.84 12.10
C TYR A 517 18.98 19.83 11.73
N PHE A 518 19.31 19.03 10.71
CA PHE A 518 20.61 19.08 10.05
C PHE A 518 20.39 19.02 8.54
N GLN A 519 21.01 19.97 7.79
CA GLN A 519 20.89 20.04 6.34
C GLN A 519 22.12 19.45 5.69
N PHE A 520 21.97 18.38 4.90
CA PHE A 520 23.06 17.66 4.24
C PHE A 520 23.58 18.38 3.00
N THR A 521 22.71 18.97 2.20
CA THR A 521 23.02 19.65 0.94
C THR A 521 22.34 21.02 0.88
N PRO A 522 22.94 22.08 1.49
CA PRO A 522 22.39 23.43 1.36
C PRO A 522 22.39 23.88 -0.09
N HIS A 523 21.26 24.49 -0.55
CA HIS A 523 21.08 24.97 -1.92
C HIS A 523 21.33 23.86 -2.96
N ASP A 524 20.79 22.67 -2.76
CA ASP A 524 20.95 21.58 -3.72
C ASP A 524 20.46 21.97 -5.12
N THR A 525 21.23 21.65 -6.15
CA THR A 525 20.92 21.85 -7.57
C THR A 525 21.15 20.58 -8.39
N HIS A 526 21.14 19.41 -7.74
CA HIS A 526 21.47 18.13 -8.35
C HIS A 526 20.43 17.05 -8.12
N ASP A 527 19.32 17.38 -7.43
CA ASP A 527 18.25 16.43 -7.06
C ASP A 527 18.76 15.35 -6.10
N TRP A 528 19.45 15.79 -5.03
CA TRP A 528 20.03 14.87 -4.02
C TRP A 528 19.20 14.83 -2.75
N ASP A 529 17.92 14.49 -2.90
CA ASP A 529 17.04 14.18 -1.75
C ASP A 529 17.79 13.54 -0.59
N ALA A 530 17.51 13.96 0.63
CA ALA A 530 18.03 13.28 1.84
C ALA A 530 17.08 12.16 2.32
N GLN A 531 16.39 11.49 1.39
CA GLN A 531 15.30 10.54 1.70
C GLN A 531 15.76 9.12 2.06
N GLU A 532 17.05 8.91 2.24
CA GLU A 532 17.57 7.66 2.81
C GLU A 532 17.10 7.51 4.26
N ALA A 533 16.70 6.30 4.64
CA ALA A 533 16.28 6.03 6.01
C ALA A 533 17.41 6.29 7.00
N PRO A 534 17.26 7.23 7.94
CA PRO A 534 18.25 7.40 8.99
C PRO A 534 18.17 6.22 9.98
N LEU A 535 19.32 5.63 10.30
CA LEU A 535 19.40 4.56 11.29
C LEU A 535 19.72 5.16 12.67
N LEU A 536 18.87 4.86 13.65
CA LEU A 536 19.09 5.24 15.04
C LEU A 536 19.71 4.05 15.76
N VAL A 537 20.94 4.22 16.26
CA VAL A 537 21.71 3.15 16.90
C VAL A 537 22.37 3.64 18.18
N ASP A 538 22.50 2.73 19.14
CA ASP A 538 23.31 2.92 20.34
C ASP A 538 24.61 2.18 20.15
N ALA A 539 25.68 2.93 20.03
CA ALA A 539 27.01 2.37 19.78
C ALA A 539 28.11 3.11 20.57
N GLU A 540 29.21 2.46 20.73
CA GLU A 540 30.43 3.16 21.13
C GLU A 540 30.93 3.98 19.94
N PHE A 541 31.25 5.26 20.15
CA PHE A 541 31.82 6.12 19.13
C PHE A 541 32.94 6.93 19.73
N HIS A 542 34.17 6.70 19.22
CA HIS A 542 35.41 7.28 19.72
C HIS A 542 35.58 7.10 21.26
N GLY A 543 35.33 5.87 21.76
CA GLY A 543 35.50 5.49 23.16
C GLY A 543 34.37 5.97 24.10
N GLN A 544 33.26 6.46 23.57
CA GLN A 544 32.07 6.91 24.33
C GLN A 544 30.82 6.24 23.81
N LYS A 545 29.94 5.75 24.70
CA LYS A 545 28.61 5.32 24.34
C LYS A 545 27.82 6.54 23.89
N ARG A 546 27.20 6.47 22.71
CA ARG A 546 26.44 7.57 22.11
C ARG A 546 25.17 7.07 21.45
N HIS A 547 24.20 7.96 21.42
CA HIS A 547 22.96 7.86 20.66
C HIS A 547 23.25 8.45 19.27
N LEU A 548 23.41 7.58 18.27
CA LEU A 548 23.84 7.98 16.94
C LEU A 548 22.69 7.94 15.92
N LEU A 549 22.74 8.88 14.99
CA LEU A 549 22.03 8.82 13.72
C LEU A 549 23.06 8.59 12.62
N LEU A 550 22.90 7.49 11.89
CA LEU A 550 23.76 7.10 10.77
C LEU A 550 22.99 7.29 9.46
N GLN A 551 23.59 7.98 8.49
CA GLN A 551 23.01 8.13 7.15
C GLN A 551 24.06 8.21 6.07
N ALA A 552 23.99 7.35 5.05
CA ALA A 552 24.64 7.55 3.77
C ALA A 552 23.69 8.37 2.89
N ASN A 553 24.17 9.48 2.32
CA ASN A 553 23.35 10.45 1.64
C ASN A 553 23.61 10.45 0.12
N ARG A 554 22.60 10.82 -0.70
CA ARG A 554 22.73 10.93 -2.16
C ARG A 554 23.91 11.80 -2.58
N ASN A 555 24.27 12.79 -1.77
CA ASN A 555 25.39 13.69 -2.04
C ASN A 555 26.79 13.05 -1.97
N GLY A 556 26.88 11.75 -1.57
CA GLY A 556 28.12 10.97 -1.57
C GLY A 556 28.85 10.89 -0.23
N PHE A 557 28.30 11.49 0.82
CA PHE A 557 28.88 11.44 2.16
C PHE A 557 28.10 10.50 3.08
N PHE A 558 28.81 9.76 3.92
CA PHE A 558 28.29 9.06 5.09
C PHE A 558 28.41 9.99 6.31
N TYR A 559 27.27 10.23 6.96
CA TYR A 559 27.15 11.12 8.11
C TYR A 559 26.89 10.35 9.40
N VAL A 560 27.52 10.81 10.48
CA VAL A 560 27.25 10.41 11.86
C VAL A 560 26.85 11.67 12.63
N LEU A 561 25.64 11.67 13.18
CA LEU A 561 25.12 12.74 14.02
C LEU A 561 24.81 12.20 15.42
N ASP A 562 24.84 13.05 16.42
CA ASP A 562 24.21 12.81 17.72
C ASP A 562 22.69 12.93 17.52
N ARG A 563 21.92 11.84 17.73
CA ARG A 563 20.49 11.82 17.39
C ARG A 563 19.61 12.63 18.35
N THR A 564 20.11 12.89 19.58
CA THR A 564 19.39 13.69 20.58
C THR A 564 19.39 15.16 20.22
N THR A 565 20.50 15.66 19.67
CA THR A 565 20.74 17.09 19.46
C THR A 565 20.85 17.52 18.00
N GLY A 566 21.05 16.58 17.07
CA GLY A 566 21.40 16.84 15.68
C GLY A 566 22.85 17.30 15.48
N GLN A 567 23.71 17.24 16.50
CA GLN A 567 25.10 17.65 16.40
C GLN A 567 25.85 16.77 15.40
N PHE A 568 26.55 17.42 14.47
CA PHE A 568 27.44 16.75 13.54
C PHE A 568 28.67 16.17 14.29
N LEU A 569 28.93 14.87 14.06
CA LEU A 569 30.08 14.16 14.65
C LEU A 569 31.11 13.77 13.57
N MET A 570 30.62 13.29 12.42
CA MET A 570 31.50 12.91 11.30
C MET A 570 30.76 12.99 9.96
N GLY A 571 31.50 13.34 8.89
CA GLY A 571 31.06 13.21 7.50
C GLY A 571 32.24 12.77 6.63
N LYS A 572 32.12 11.64 5.94
CA LYS A 572 33.18 11.07 5.09
C LYS A 572 32.60 10.60 3.75
N PRO A 573 33.32 10.81 2.64
CA PRO A 573 32.88 10.26 1.36
C PRO A 573 32.88 8.72 1.45
N PHE A 574 31.77 8.11 0.95
CA PHE A 574 31.65 6.65 0.85
C PHE A 574 31.68 6.16 -0.61
N VAL A 575 31.86 7.08 -1.56
CA VAL A 575 32.02 6.81 -2.98
C VAL A 575 33.37 7.27 -3.49
N HIS A 576 33.84 6.66 -4.58
CA HIS A 576 35.11 7.02 -5.21
C HIS A 576 34.96 8.20 -6.16
N LYS A 577 33.79 8.26 -6.88
CA LYS A 577 33.46 9.33 -7.84
C LYS A 577 32.73 10.47 -7.12
N LEU A 578 33.46 11.39 -6.52
CA LEU A 578 32.93 12.58 -5.87
C LEU A 578 33.62 13.83 -6.46
N THR A 579 32.88 14.65 -7.24
CA THR A 579 33.49 15.78 -7.98
C THR A 579 32.90 17.14 -7.63
N TRP A 580 31.90 17.19 -6.71
CA TRP A 580 31.21 18.44 -6.37
C TRP A 580 31.70 19.10 -5.08
N ALA A 581 32.34 18.34 -4.18
CA ALA A 581 32.84 18.85 -2.90
C ALA A 581 34.18 18.21 -2.54
N ARG A 582 35.03 18.94 -1.81
CA ARG A 582 36.31 18.40 -1.30
C ARG A 582 36.14 17.54 -0.03
N GLY A 583 35.07 17.76 0.70
CA GLY A 583 34.80 17.15 2.00
C GLY A 583 33.74 17.94 2.76
N ILE A 584 33.67 17.72 4.08
CA ILE A 584 32.85 18.50 4.99
C ILE A 584 33.74 19.51 5.71
N ALA A 585 33.37 20.78 5.64
CA ALA A 585 34.07 21.90 6.28
C ALA A 585 33.86 21.92 7.81
N PRO A 586 34.64 22.70 8.57
CA PRO A 586 34.51 22.78 10.03
C PRO A 586 33.16 23.27 10.54
N ASP A 587 32.40 23.97 9.72
CA ASP A 587 31.03 24.41 10.01
C ASP A 587 29.98 23.30 9.73
N SER A 588 30.44 22.08 9.46
CA SER A 588 29.62 20.91 9.15
C SER A 588 28.90 20.95 7.81
N ARG A 589 29.25 21.87 6.93
CA ARG A 589 28.70 22.00 5.57
C ARG A 589 29.63 21.38 4.53
N PRO A 590 29.13 20.89 3.40
CA PRO A 590 29.98 20.47 2.29
C PRO A 590 30.85 21.63 1.76
N ASP A 591 32.16 21.40 1.58
CA ASP A 591 33.10 22.33 0.93
C ASP A 591 32.97 22.23 -0.59
N VAL A 592 31.97 22.94 -1.14
CA VAL A 592 31.55 22.86 -2.54
C VAL A 592 32.64 23.37 -3.49
N LEU A 593 32.93 22.62 -4.52
CA LEU A 593 33.88 22.99 -5.58
C LEU A 593 33.26 24.02 -6.54
N PRO A 594 33.99 25.06 -6.93
CA PRO A 594 33.49 26.02 -7.92
C PRO A 594 33.24 25.34 -9.29
N GLY A 595 32.19 25.78 -9.99
CA GLY A 595 31.89 25.30 -11.34
C GLY A 595 31.11 23.98 -11.41
N THR A 596 30.59 23.50 -10.28
CA THR A 596 29.77 22.26 -10.21
C THR A 596 28.26 22.51 -10.33
N ALA A 597 27.82 23.75 -10.20
CA ALA A 597 26.40 24.09 -10.42
C ALA A 597 26.00 23.88 -11.89
N PRO A 598 24.76 23.42 -12.16
CA PRO A 598 24.24 23.25 -13.52
C PRO A 598 24.33 24.51 -14.37
N THR A 599 24.60 24.34 -15.67
CA THR A 599 24.74 25.45 -16.64
C THR A 599 23.88 25.20 -17.86
N LEU A 600 23.65 26.25 -18.69
CA LEU A 600 22.96 26.11 -19.99
C LEU A 600 23.70 25.18 -20.98
N LYS A 601 25.01 25.00 -20.81
CA LYS A 601 25.86 24.15 -21.67
C LYS A 601 26.04 22.74 -21.11
N GLY A 602 25.55 22.49 -19.92
CA GLY A 602 25.78 21.29 -19.14
C GLY A 602 27.11 21.31 -18.37
N VAL A 603 27.16 20.61 -17.26
CA VAL A 603 28.35 20.35 -16.46
C VAL A 603 28.32 18.92 -15.96
N LYS A 604 29.45 18.19 -16.09
CA LYS A 604 29.56 16.83 -15.57
C LYS A 604 29.85 16.89 -14.08
N VAL A 605 28.98 16.23 -13.29
CA VAL A 605 29.12 16.11 -11.84
C VAL A 605 28.87 14.69 -11.40
N CYS A 606 29.56 14.24 -10.38
CA CYS A 606 29.36 12.99 -9.65
C CYS A 606 29.14 13.31 -8.17
N PRO A 607 28.14 12.72 -7.51
CA PRO A 607 27.22 11.69 -7.99
C PRO A 607 26.23 12.17 -9.08
N SER A 608 25.52 11.19 -9.69
CA SER A 608 24.40 11.45 -10.60
C SER A 608 23.18 12.01 -9.85
N SER A 609 22.11 12.36 -10.55
CA SER A 609 20.83 12.75 -9.94
C SER A 609 20.17 11.59 -9.18
N GLU A 610 20.47 10.33 -9.52
CA GLU A 610 20.08 9.18 -8.72
C GLU A 610 20.81 9.13 -7.36
N GLY A 611 21.86 9.93 -7.18
CA GLY A 611 22.70 10.00 -5.98
C GLY A 611 23.81 8.95 -5.92
N ALA A 612 24.59 9.02 -4.88
CA ALA A 612 25.59 8.01 -4.51
C ALA A 612 24.96 6.77 -3.84
N THR A 613 23.77 6.90 -3.37
CA THR A 613 22.78 5.92 -2.92
C THR A 613 21.39 6.52 -3.12
N ASN A 614 20.32 5.83 -2.77
CA ASN A 614 18.96 6.37 -2.87
C ASN A 614 18.10 5.82 -1.71
N TRP A 615 16.77 5.86 -1.80
CA TRP A 615 15.84 5.43 -0.77
C TRP A 615 16.01 3.96 -0.28
N MET A 616 16.85 3.17 -0.94
CA MET A 616 17.13 1.79 -0.57
C MET A 616 17.59 1.71 0.89
N SER A 617 16.86 0.95 1.70
CA SER A 617 17.16 0.86 3.15
C SER A 617 18.54 0.31 3.42
N PRO A 618 19.40 1.00 4.18
CA PRO A 618 20.67 0.48 4.68
C PRO A 618 20.46 -0.40 5.92
N ALA A 619 21.55 -0.97 6.43
CA ALA A 619 21.56 -1.73 7.68
C ALA A 619 22.86 -1.48 8.46
N TRP A 620 22.79 -1.61 9.79
CA TRP A 620 23.95 -1.63 10.67
C TRP A 620 23.90 -2.89 11.54
N SER A 621 25.05 -3.54 11.76
CA SER A 621 25.12 -4.72 12.60
C SER A 621 25.95 -4.45 13.86
N PRO A 622 25.38 -4.65 15.06
CA PRO A 622 26.12 -4.50 16.32
C PRO A 622 27.25 -5.53 16.48
N ALA A 623 27.17 -6.68 15.77
CA ALA A 623 28.20 -7.72 15.84
C ALA A 623 29.48 -7.40 15.05
N THR A 624 29.41 -6.47 14.10
CA THR A 624 30.52 -6.08 13.23
C THR A 624 30.90 -4.62 13.39
N ASP A 625 30.01 -3.78 13.93
CA ASP A 625 30.09 -2.33 14.00
C ASP A 625 30.15 -1.66 12.60
N LEU A 626 29.64 -2.37 11.57
CA LEU A 626 29.66 -1.92 10.19
C LEU A 626 28.27 -1.46 9.73
N PHE A 627 28.27 -0.35 9.00
CA PHE A 627 27.11 0.17 8.28
C PHE A 627 27.17 -0.31 6.82
N TYR A 628 26.09 -0.93 6.34
CA TYR A 628 25.99 -1.50 5.00
C TYR A 628 25.08 -0.65 4.12
N VAL A 629 25.55 -0.34 2.91
CA VAL A 629 24.84 0.52 1.95
C VAL A 629 25.02 0.04 0.51
N GLN A 630 23.98 0.24 -0.30
CA GLN A 630 24.08 0.17 -1.76
C GLN A 630 24.68 1.50 -2.27
N ALA A 631 25.84 1.45 -2.92
CA ALA A 631 26.56 2.61 -3.41
C ALA A 631 26.58 2.68 -4.93
N LEU A 632 26.30 3.85 -5.50
CA LEU A 632 26.31 4.12 -6.94
C LEU A 632 27.52 5.00 -7.29
N GLU A 633 28.32 4.56 -8.26
CA GLU A 633 29.46 5.28 -8.85
C GLU A 633 29.06 5.79 -10.23
N LYS A 634 28.18 6.77 -10.28
CA LYS A 634 27.59 7.28 -11.51
C LYS A 634 27.69 8.82 -11.56
N CYS A 635 27.84 9.36 -12.75
CA CYS A 635 27.87 10.80 -12.99
C CYS A 635 26.76 11.19 -13.94
N ASN A 636 26.33 12.45 -13.92
CA ASN A 636 25.46 13.03 -14.92
C ASN A 636 26.06 14.32 -15.50
N ILE A 637 25.54 14.71 -16.69
CA ILE A 637 25.70 16.05 -17.23
C ILE A 637 24.45 16.82 -16.84
N TYR A 638 24.59 17.81 -15.96
CA TYR A 638 23.51 18.61 -15.44
C TYR A 638 23.30 19.88 -16.24
N PHE A 639 22.08 20.12 -16.69
CA PHE A 639 21.70 21.30 -17.44
C PHE A 639 20.75 22.17 -16.63
N LYS A 640 20.97 23.49 -16.66
CA LYS A 640 20.06 24.47 -16.09
C LYS A 640 19.10 24.93 -17.18
N GLY A 641 17.81 24.94 -16.88
CA GLY A 641 16.76 25.43 -17.74
C GLY A 641 16.23 26.83 -17.37
N SER A 642 15.18 27.26 -18.05
CA SER A 642 14.45 28.48 -17.76
C SER A 642 13.42 28.32 -16.63
N ASP A 643 13.03 27.12 -16.36
CA ASP A 643 12.16 26.58 -15.32
C ASP A 643 11.04 27.53 -14.87
N VAL A 644 9.88 27.38 -15.47
CA VAL A 644 8.63 28.04 -15.06
C VAL A 644 7.69 26.93 -14.56
N TRP A 645 7.22 27.06 -13.33
CA TRP A 645 6.27 26.10 -12.79
C TRP A 645 4.99 26.02 -13.63
N VAL A 646 4.60 24.81 -14.00
CA VAL A 646 3.36 24.49 -14.71
C VAL A 646 2.70 23.33 -14.00
N LYS A 647 1.47 23.53 -13.57
CA LYS A 647 0.69 22.49 -12.88
C LYS A 647 0.66 21.17 -13.68
N GLY A 648 0.94 20.06 -13.02
CA GLY A 648 0.94 18.73 -13.61
C GLY A 648 2.21 18.40 -14.41
N LYS A 649 3.23 19.23 -14.33
CA LYS A 649 4.56 18.97 -14.91
C LYS A 649 5.62 19.07 -13.83
N GLU A 650 6.70 18.33 -13.99
CA GLU A 650 7.88 18.50 -13.16
C GLU A 650 8.38 19.94 -13.27
N PHE A 651 8.81 20.50 -12.12
CA PHE A 651 9.29 21.89 -12.07
C PHE A 651 10.74 21.97 -12.55
N ARG A 652 10.94 21.48 -13.76
CA ARG A 652 12.18 21.54 -14.52
C ARG A 652 11.87 21.43 -16.01
N ASP A 653 12.55 22.17 -16.86
CA ASP A 653 12.49 22.05 -18.32
C ASP A 653 13.72 21.33 -18.92
N GLN A 654 14.71 21.04 -18.09
CA GLN A 654 15.88 20.22 -18.42
C GLN A 654 16.01 19.05 -17.44
N ILE A 655 16.65 17.99 -17.90
CA ILE A 655 16.95 16.79 -17.09
C ILE A 655 18.46 16.59 -16.98
N ALA A 656 18.88 15.81 -15.99
CA ALA A 656 20.24 15.32 -15.92
C ALA A 656 20.43 14.19 -16.94
N HIS A 657 21.46 14.26 -17.78
CA HIS A 657 21.74 13.28 -18.81
C HIS A 657 22.86 12.33 -18.37
N GLU A 658 22.75 11.06 -18.73
CA GLU A 658 23.83 10.10 -18.56
C GLU A 658 25.08 10.53 -19.36
N VAL A 659 26.26 10.27 -18.80
CA VAL A 659 27.53 10.57 -19.48
C VAL A 659 27.79 9.51 -20.54
N PRO A 660 27.92 9.87 -21.83
CA PRO A 660 28.15 8.89 -22.89
C PRO A 660 29.38 8.03 -22.63
N GLY A 661 29.22 6.72 -22.70
CA GLY A 661 30.29 5.75 -22.46
C GLY A 661 30.64 5.49 -20.99
N GLU A 662 29.90 6.08 -20.03
CA GLU A 662 30.08 5.86 -18.58
C GLU A 662 28.77 5.35 -17.98
N PRO A 663 28.45 4.05 -18.07
CA PRO A 663 27.14 3.54 -17.62
C PRO A 663 26.96 3.57 -16.09
N GLY A 664 28.01 3.81 -15.34
CA GLY A 664 28.02 3.74 -13.89
C GLY A 664 28.36 2.35 -13.37
N GLU A 665 28.63 2.28 -12.09
CA GLU A 665 28.94 1.06 -11.34
C GLU A 665 28.12 1.05 -10.04
N LYS A 666 27.86 -0.13 -9.51
CA LYS A 666 27.14 -0.30 -8.25
C LYS A 666 27.87 -1.28 -7.34
N TYR A 667 27.82 -0.99 -6.04
CA TYR A 667 28.51 -1.76 -5.02
C TYR A 667 27.59 -1.95 -3.79
N VAL A 668 27.76 -3.05 -3.09
CA VAL A 668 27.45 -3.11 -1.65
C VAL A 668 28.73 -2.74 -0.91
N ARG A 669 28.65 -1.75 -0.02
CA ARG A 669 29.77 -1.31 0.83
C ARG A 669 29.48 -1.50 2.30
N ALA A 670 30.50 -1.92 3.04
CA ALA A 670 30.51 -1.91 4.51
C ALA A 670 31.41 -0.79 4.99
N ILE A 671 30.85 0.10 5.79
CA ILE A 671 31.52 1.29 6.30
C ILE A 671 31.72 1.13 7.81
N ASP A 672 32.93 1.30 8.28
CA ASP A 672 33.26 1.39 9.70
C ASP A 672 32.70 2.71 10.26
N ILE A 673 31.83 2.62 11.25
CA ILE A 673 31.16 3.81 11.77
C ILE A 673 32.07 4.73 12.56
N GLN A 674 33.21 4.22 13.07
CA GLN A 674 34.20 5.00 13.84
C GLN A 674 35.02 5.93 12.94
N THR A 675 35.34 5.48 11.72
CA THR A 675 36.27 6.16 10.83
C THR A 675 35.61 6.66 9.52
N GLY A 676 34.42 6.16 9.17
CA GLY A 676 33.79 6.40 7.89
C GLY A 676 34.48 5.73 6.71
N LYS A 677 35.46 4.82 6.96
CA LYS A 677 36.18 4.11 5.90
C LYS A 677 35.39 2.89 5.40
N VAL A 678 35.47 2.66 4.10
CA VAL A 678 34.98 1.40 3.50
C VAL A 678 35.95 0.28 3.92
N VAL A 679 35.39 -0.73 4.63
CA VAL A 679 36.15 -1.93 5.10
C VAL A 679 36.18 -2.99 4.01
N TRP A 680 35.06 -3.20 3.35
CA TRP A 680 34.95 -4.04 2.18
C TRP A 680 33.91 -3.50 1.21
N GLU A 681 34.07 -3.80 -0.05
CA GLU A 681 33.10 -3.52 -1.09
C GLU A 681 32.91 -4.72 -2.02
N ARG A 682 31.71 -4.87 -2.52
CA ARG A 682 31.37 -5.90 -3.48
C ARG A 682 30.73 -5.28 -4.71
N PRO A 683 31.39 -5.36 -5.88
CA PRO A 683 30.81 -4.88 -7.15
C PRO A 683 29.61 -5.72 -7.55
N GLN A 684 28.66 -5.07 -8.17
CA GLN A 684 27.47 -5.68 -8.78
C GLN A 684 27.56 -5.59 -10.30
N VAL A 685 26.94 -6.56 -10.98
CA VAL A 685 26.84 -6.56 -12.45
C VAL A 685 25.47 -6.05 -12.83
N GLY A 686 25.39 -5.11 -13.76
CA GLY A 686 24.13 -4.57 -14.23
C GLY A 686 24.20 -3.07 -14.57
N PRO A 687 23.08 -2.44 -14.90
CA PRO A 687 23.02 -1.07 -15.39
C PRO A 687 23.14 0.00 -14.28
N ALA A 688 23.46 -0.35 -13.06
CA ALA A 688 23.48 0.52 -11.87
C ALA A 688 22.14 1.27 -11.65
N LYS A 689 21.02 0.53 -11.73
CA LYS A 689 19.65 1.05 -11.63
C LYS A 689 18.76 0.34 -10.61
N THR A 690 19.27 -0.66 -9.89
CA THR A 690 18.47 -1.43 -8.94
C THR A 690 18.15 -0.62 -7.69
N TRP A 691 16.92 -0.68 -7.25
CA TRP A 691 16.40 0.03 -6.10
C TRP A 691 16.26 -0.86 -4.83
N GLY A 692 16.81 -2.09 -4.83
CA GLY A 692 16.73 -3.02 -3.72
C GLY A 692 17.58 -2.60 -2.51
N GLY A 693 17.00 -2.70 -1.32
CA GLY A 693 17.71 -2.41 -0.06
C GLY A 693 18.46 -3.61 0.53
N LEU A 694 18.87 -3.47 1.77
CA LEU A 694 19.70 -4.41 2.52
C LEU A 694 18.95 -4.95 3.76
N LEU A 695 19.39 -6.13 4.22
CA LEU A 695 19.03 -6.71 5.52
C LEU A 695 20.28 -7.30 6.15
N ALA A 696 20.60 -6.94 7.39
CA ALA A 696 21.61 -7.59 8.19
C ALA A 696 20.97 -8.49 9.26
N THR A 697 21.62 -9.61 9.62
CA THR A 697 21.09 -10.54 10.63
C THR A 697 22.13 -10.96 11.65
N ALA A 698 21.68 -11.40 12.82
CA ALA A 698 22.54 -12.00 13.84
C ALA A 698 23.21 -13.31 13.37
N GLY A 699 22.66 -13.95 12.31
CA GLY A 699 23.31 -15.07 11.62
C GLY A 699 24.57 -14.70 10.85
N GLY A 700 25.03 -13.43 10.92
CA GLY A 700 26.25 -12.94 10.28
C GLY A 700 26.11 -12.69 8.77
N LEU A 701 24.89 -12.46 8.32
CA LEU A 701 24.56 -12.27 6.89
C LEU A 701 24.22 -10.82 6.59
N VAL A 702 24.60 -10.37 5.38
CA VAL A 702 24.00 -9.22 4.70
C VAL A 702 23.33 -9.71 3.42
N LEU A 703 22.01 -9.47 3.30
CA LEU A 703 21.23 -9.84 2.13
C LEU A 703 20.90 -8.58 1.31
N PHE A 704 20.95 -8.70 -0.01
CA PHE A 704 20.68 -7.60 -0.94
C PHE A 704 20.24 -8.12 -2.32
N CYS A 705 19.69 -7.21 -3.12
CA CYS A 705 19.42 -7.48 -4.54
C CYS A 705 20.45 -6.78 -5.40
N ASP A 706 20.97 -7.49 -6.41
CA ASP A 706 21.89 -6.91 -7.37
C ASP A 706 21.19 -6.49 -8.66
N ASP A 707 21.87 -5.68 -9.46
CA ASP A 707 21.37 -5.19 -10.74
C ASP A 707 21.30 -6.28 -11.82
N GLY A 708 22.01 -7.38 -11.66
CA GLY A 708 21.97 -8.53 -12.56
C GLY A 708 20.75 -9.45 -12.35
N GLY A 709 19.86 -9.11 -11.40
CA GLY A 709 18.67 -9.87 -11.08
C GLY A 709 18.88 -10.97 -10.05
N ALA A 710 19.98 -10.95 -9.30
CA ALA A 710 20.21 -11.89 -8.20
C ALA A 710 19.78 -11.31 -6.85
N PHE A 711 19.09 -12.13 -6.05
CA PHE A 711 18.99 -11.95 -4.62
C PHE A 711 20.15 -12.70 -3.97
N ALA A 712 21.00 -12.01 -3.20
CA ALA A 712 22.27 -12.53 -2.74
C ALA A 712 22.45 -12.37 -1.22
N ALA A 713 23.27 -13.25 -0.64
CA ALA A 713 23.73 -13.17 0.75
C ALA A 713 25.25 -13.23 0.82
N VAL A 714 25.83 -12.32 1.59
CA VAL A 714 27.26 -12.25 1.85
C VAL A 714 27.55 -12.37 3.35
N ASP A 715 28.77 -12.79 3.68
CA ASP A 715 29.29 -12.71 5.04
C ASP A 715 29.41 -11.24 5.45
N ALA A 716 28.83 -10.87 6.58
CA ALA A 716 28.74 -9.48 7.04
C ALA A 716 30.10 -8.85 7.34
N ARG A 717 31.12 -9.63 7.75
CA ARG A 717 32.45 -9.14 8.08
C ARG A 717 33.35 -8.92 6.87
N THR A 718 33.19 -9.76 5.84
CA THR A 718 34.14 -9.86 4.74
C THR A 718 33.58 -9.53 3.35
N GLY A 719 32.27 -9.44 3.20
CA GLY A 719 31.63 -9.28 1.91
C GLY A 719 31.70 -10.50 0.98
N LYS A 720 32.19 -11.65 1.50
CA LYS A 720 32.30 -12.89 0.72
C LYS A 720 30.90 -13.42 0.37
N LEU A 721 30.66 -13.70 -0.92
CA LEU A 721 29.40 -14.30 -1.38
C LEU A 721 29.26 -15.71 -0.78
N LEU A 722 28.12 -15.96 -0.18
CA LEU A 722 27.75 -17.25 0.43
C LEU A 722 26.61 -17.94 -0.32
N TRP A 723 25.71 -17.17 -0.91
CA TRP A 723 24.53 -17.69 -1.60
C TRP A 723 23.95 -16.64 -2.55
N HIS A 724 23.28 -17.09 -3.61
CA HIS A 724 22.46 -16.25 -4.47
C HIS A 724 21.33 -17.05 -5.12
N PHE A 725 20.28 -16.32 -5.51
CA PHE A 725 19.14 -16.81 -6.27
C PHE A 725 18.81 -15.80 -7.37
N SER A 726 18.81 -16.23 -8.62
CA SER A 726 18.63 -15.34 -9.76
C SER A 726 17.18 -15.41 -10.28
N MET A 727 16.62 -14.25 -10.58
CA MET A 727 15.33 -14.07 -11.24
C MET A 727 15.47 -13.21 -12.49
N SER A 728 14.52 -13.32 -13.41
CA SER A 728 14.45 -12.47 -14.61
C SER A 728 13.75 -11.14 -14.35
N GLU A 729 13.13 -10.94 -13.18
CA GLU A 729 12.49 -9.69 -12.80
C GLU A 729 13.44 -8.80 -11.98
N PRO A 730 13.39 -7.47 -12.15
CA PRO A 730 14.17 -6.54 -11.33
C PRO A 730 13.62 -6.52 -9.90
N TRP A 731 14.51 -6.29 -8.95
CA TRP A 731 14.21 -6.14 -7.54
C TRP A 731 14.11 -4.66 -7.18
N HIS A 732 12.96 -4.22 -6.63
CA HIS A 732 12.73 -2.84 -6.22
C HIS A 732 12.46 -2.69 -4.73
N ALA A 733 12.49 -3.77 -3.96
CA ALA A 733 12.15 -3.77 -2.54
C ALA A 733 13.35 -4.12 -1.66
N SER A 734 13.20 -3.90 -0.36
CA SER A 734 14.19 -4.30 0.64
C SER A 734 13.80 -5.64 1.27
N PRO A 735 14.74 -6.59 1.43
CA PRO A 735 14.47 -7.87 2.08
C PRO A 735 14.14 -7.69 3.57
N MET A 736 13.35 -8.61 4.11
CA MET A 736 13.00 -8.69 5.52
C MET A 736 13.03 -10.13 6.01
N THR A 737 13.02 -10.36 7.33
CA THR A 737 13.02 -11.71 7.90
C THR A 737 12.07 -11.80 9.07
N TYR A 738 11.46 -12.97 9.24
CA TYR A 738 10.46 -13.22 10.27
C TYR A 738 10.44 -14.71 10.65
N THR A 739 9.69 -15.06 11.68
CA THR A 739 9.41 -16.44 12.05
C THR A 739 7.94 -16.77 11.83
N ALA A 740 7.67 -17.95 11.29
CA ALA A 740 6.37 -18.56 11.24
C ALA A 740 6.51 -20.07 11.51
N ASP A 741 5.62 -20.65 12.31
CA ASP A 741 5.69 -22.05 12.76
C ASP A 741 7.06 -22.43 13.35
N GLY A 742 7.67 -21.53 14.10
CA GLY A 742 8.98 -21.73 14.73
C GLY A 742 10.17 -21.75 13.75
N LYS A 743 9.96 -21.45 12.47
CA LYS A 743 10.98 -21.42 11.42
C LYS A 743 11.25 -19.99 10.98
N GLN A 744 12.51 -19.68 10.71
CA GLN A 744 12.90 -18.41 10.13
C GLN A 744 12.70 -18.43 8.62
N TYR A 745 12.12 -17.35 8.10
CA TYR A 745 11.97 -17.04 6.67
C TYR A 745 12.63 -15.72 6.35
N ILE A 746 13.05 -15.58 5.09
CA ILE A 746 13.47 -14.31 4.50
C ILE A 746 12.50 -14.03 3.36
N ALA A 747 11.86 -12.87 3.37
CA ALA A 747 10.93 -12.48 2.32
C ALA A 747 11.35 -11.17 1.64
N ILE A 748 10.94 -11.05 0.37
CA ILE A 748 11.16 -9.87 -0.44
C ILE A 748 10.07 -9.73 -1.49
N ALA A 749 9.69 -8.49 -1.79
CA ALA A 749 8.85 -8.22 -2.95
C ALA A 749 9.68 -8.29 -4.24
N THR A 750 9.15 -9.01 -5.22
CA THR A 750 9.66 -9.08 -6.59
C THR A 750 9.01 -7.99 -7.45
N GLY A 751 9.23 -7.99 -8.76
CA GLY A 751 8.55 -7.07 -9.67
C GLY A 751 7.03 -7.11 -9.56
N SER A 752 6.45 -8.32 -9.37
CA SER A 752 4.99 -8.54 -9.42
C SER A 752 4.42 -9.35 -8.26
N GLY A 753 5.24 -9.76 -7.29
CA GLY A 753 4.79 -10.62 -6.20
C GLY A 753 5.67 -10.56 -4.97
N ILE A 754 5.40 -11.47 -4.03
CA ILE A 754 6.21 -11.69 -2.83
C ILE A 754 6.80 -13.09 -2.92
N MET A 755 8.07 -13.22 -2.58
CA MET A 755 8.74 -14.51 -2.45
C MET A 755 9.34 -14.67 -1.06
N ALA A 756 9.11 -15.82 -0.44
CA ALA A 756 9.71 -16.19 0.82
C ALA A 756 10.63 -17.39 0.67
N PHE A 757 11.78 -17.31 1.35
CA PHE A 757 12.83 -18.31 1.38
C PHE A 757 12.96 -18.89 2.79
N GLY A 758 13.35 -20.16 2.89
CA GLY A 758 13.61 -20.86 4.16
C GLY A 758 14.53 -22.06 3.96
N LEU A 759 15.01 -22.64 5.07
CA LEU A 759 15.91 -23.82 5.07
C LEU A 759 15.14 -25.12 4.78
#